data_91da7fff83125b62b83019141b5d1668
#
_entry.id   91da7fff83125b62b83019141b5d1668
#
_cell.length_a   1.000
_cell.length_b   1.000
_cell.length_c   1.000
_cell.angle_alpha   90.00
_cell.angle_beta   90.00
_cell.angle_gamma   90.00
#
_symmetry.space_group_name_H-M   'P 1'
#
loop_
_entity.id
_entity.type
_entity.pdbx_description
1 polymer ?
#
loop_
_entity_poly.entity_id
_entity_poly.type
_entity_poly.pdbx_seq_one_letter_code
_entity_poly.pdbx_strand_id
1 'polypeptide(L)'
;MKELAKNFDPSVVEERLYNKWMEKKYFHTEVDKTKEPFCIVMRPPNITGQLHMGHALDNTMQDILIRWKRMAGYNALWVPGIDHASISTELKVVQKMASEGLTKEDVGREGFLERAWAWKEEYGGIILNQLRKLGCSCDWDRVRFTMDEGCSEAVLETFCRLYEKGYIYRGEKIINWCPECQTTISDAEVEHVDMAGHFYHINYPIVGSDEKLRLATTRPETMLGDTAVAVHPADERYQHLIGKTCIVPVLNKEVPIVADEYVDREFGTGVVKITPAHDPNDFEVGLRHDLPRICVMNDDGTMNEKTGRFAGMDRLEARKEIVKQLDEEGYLVEIEDITHAVGCHERCHAPIEPMIKLQWFVKMDELAKPAIKVYQDQELKFVPERFGKIYMHWLNNIRDWCISRQLWWGHRIPAYYCADCGHITVAKENPGKCEKCGSANITQDEDTLDTWFSSALWPFSTLGWPHETEELKHFYPTSVLVTGYDIIFFWVIRMVFSGMEQIGERPFNDVLIHGLIRDDQGRKFSKSLGNGIDPLEVIANYGADPLRLMLITGNAPGNDMRFYWERLDNCRNFCNKMWNASRFVMMNMEDGEEPKFLMLTSADKWILSKVNTLAKEVQESLSKYDLGLAAQKVYDFIWDEYCDWYIEMVKPRLYNKEDSTRAAALWTLKQVLINALKLMHPFMPFITEELFMHIQDEEETIMTSQWPVYKEEWNFKENEAEIDAIKEAVRNIRNIRAEMNVAPSKKVHVYVVSENEGVRYIFEHSKVFFKTLAHASEVTVQTDKAGIGEDAVSVVVQDAIIYMPLAELVDFAKEIERLEKEKTKLEKEVDRVVKKLANQGFVAKAPAHVIEEEKAKEEKYKAMLAQVEERLAQLKK
;
A
#
# COMPACT_ATOMS: atom_id res chain seq x y z
N MET A 1 -8.23 -15.23 -38.90
CA MET A 1 -7.61 -14.55 -37.73
C MET A 1 -7.27 -13.10 -38.08
N LYS A 2 -7.44 -12.15 -37.14
CA LYS A 2 -7.07 -10.75 -37.34
C LYS A 2 -5.55 -10.59 -37.13
N GLU A 3 -4.87 -9.89 -38.06
CA GLU A 3 -3.42 -9.66 -37.92
C GLU A 3 -3.12 -8.69 -36.79
N LEU A 4 -2.22 -9.06 -35.87
CA LEU A 4 -1.73 -8.20 -34.80
C LEU A 4 -0.79 -7.12 -35.34
N ALA A 5 -0.91 -5.91 -34.82
CA ALA A 5 0.04 -4.83 -35.07
C ALA A 5 1.48 -5.26 -34.72
N LYS A 6 2.47 -4.60 -35.35
CA LYS A 6 3.88 -4.93 -35.12
C LYS A 6 4.31 -4.74 -33.68
N ASN A 7 3.82 -3.69 -33.02
CA ASN A 7 4.12 -3.34 -31.63
C ASN A 7 2.81 -3.19 -30.85
N PHE A 8 2.88 -3.49 -29.56
CA PHE A 8 1.80 -3.17 -28.63
C PHE A 8 1.77 -1.68 -28.33
N ASP A 9 0.61 -1.04 -28.49
CA ASP A 9 0.38 0.36 -28.15
C ASP A 9 -0.75 0.46 -27.12
N PRO A 10 -0.41 0.63 -25.82
CA PRO A 10 -1.39 0.73 -24.76
C PRO A 10 -2.42 1.84 -24.97
N SER A 11 -2.01 3.00 -25.53
CA SER A 11 -2.87 4.18 -25.70
C SER A 11 -4.06 3.92 -26.61
N VAL A 12 -3.90 3.05 -27.61
CA VAL A 12 -4.95 2.67 -28.56
C VAL A 12 -5.82 1.52 -28.01
N VAL A 13 -5.18 0.57 -27.31
CA VAL A 13 -5.84 -0.66 -26.87
C VAL A 13 -6.69 -0.41 -25.62
N GLU A 14 -6.14 0.27 -24.62
CA GLU A 14 -6.75 0.41 -23.30
C GLU A 14 -8.09 1.14 -23.35
N GLU A 15 -8.15 2.29 -23.98
CA GLU A 15 -9.40 3.06 -24.08
C GLU A 15 -10.49 2.33 -24.86
N ARG A 16 -10.13 1.70 -25.99
CA ARG A 16 -11.05 0.93 -26.81
C ARG A 16 -11.63 -0.28 -26.06
N LEU A 17 -10.79 -1.03 -25.36
CA LEU A 17 -11.22 -2.19 -24.58
C LEU A 17 -12.08 -1.79 -23.39
N TYR A 18 -11.69 -0.74 -22.67
CA TYR A 18 -12.45 -0.30 -21.51
C TYR A 18 -13.85 0.17 -21.90
N ASN A 19 -13.97 0.94 -23.00
CA ASN A 19 -15.25 1.37 -23.54
C ASN A 19 -16.12 0.17 -23.97
N LYS A 20 -15.53 -0.86 -24.61
CA LYS A 20 -16.23 -2.11 -24.96
C LYS A 20 -16.75 -2.81 -23.69
N TRP A 21 -15.93 -2.91 -22.64
CA TRP A 21 -16.32 -3.56 -21.38
C TRP A 21 -17.49 -2.84 -20.70
N MET A 22 -17.45 -1.51 -20.72
CA MET A 22 -18.54 -0.67 -20.19
C MET A 22 -19.83 -0.82 -20.99
N GLU A 23 -19.76 -0.76 -22.31
CA GLU A 23 -20.91 -0.92 -23.23
C GLU A 23 -21.59 -2.29 -23.04
N LYS A 24 -20.77 -3.34 -22.92
CA LYS A 24 -21.25 -4.73 -22.71
C LYS A 24 -21.63 -5.03 -21.28
N LYS A 25 -21.43 -4.11 -20.33
CA LYS A 25 -21.73 -4.26 -18.90
C LYS A 25 -21.08 -5.49 -18.25
N TYR A 26 -19.84 -5.86 -18.67
CA TYR A 26 -19.15 -7.03 -18.12
C TYR A 26 -18.79 -6.90 -16.61
N PHE A 27 -18.83 -5.69 -16.07
CA PHE A 27 -18.57 -5.44 -14.65
C PHE A 27 -19.82 -5.46 -13.79
N HIS A 28 -21.01 -5.37 -14.40
CA HIS A 28 -22.27 -5.34 -13.70
C HIS A 28 -22.62 -6.73 -13.12
N THR A 29 -23.11 -6.75 -11.90
CA THR A 29 -23.43 -7.98 -11.16
C THR A 29 -24.81 -7.90 -10.54
N GLU A 30 -25.74 -8.72 -11.01
CA GLU A 30 -27.02 -8.97 -10.36
C GLU A 30 -26.91 -10.09 -9.32
N VAL A 31 -27.83 -10.13 -8.36
CA VAL A 31 -27.89 -11.22 -7.37
C VAL A 31 -28.22 -12.55 -8.05
N ASP A 32 -27.27 -13.46 -8.05
CA ASP A 32 -27.42 -14.83 -8.57
C ASP A 32 -27.26 -15.86 -7.43
N LYS A 33 -28.39 -16.31 -6.88
CA LYS A 33 -28.42 -17.26 -5.74
C LYS A 33 -27.90 -18.67 -6.10
N THR A 34 -27.61 -18.94 -7.39
CA THR A 34 -27.03 -20.22 -7.81
C THR A 34 -25.51 -20.23 -7.69
N LYS A 35 -24.89 -19.07 -7.51
CA LYS A 35 -23.44 -18.89 -7.40
C LYS A 35 -23.04 -18.48 -5.99
N GLU A 36 -21.85 -18.87 -5.59
CA GLU A 36 -21.24 -18.42 -4.34
C GLU A 36 -20.92 -16.91 -4.43
N PRO A 37 -21.34 -16.08 -3.47
CA PRO A 37 -21.08 -14.66 -3.49
C PRO A 37 -19.60 -14.36 -3.20
N PHE A 38 -19.05 -13.37 -3.90
CA PHE A 38 -17.78 -12.75 -3.57
C PHE A 38 -17.91 -11.24 -3.71
N CYS A 39 -17.87 -10.52 -2.60
CA CYS A 39 -18.08 -9.08 -2.57
C CYS A 39 -16.89 -8.34 -1.98
N ILE A 40 -16.48 -7.26 -2.64
CA ILE A 40 -15.59 -6.25 -2.10
C ILE A 40 -16.32 -4.90 -2.16
N VAL A 41 -16.30 -4.16 -1.05
CA VAL A 41 -16.63 -2.74 -1.06
C VAL A 41 -15.33 -1.96 -1.13
N MET A 42 -15.20 -1.14 -2.17
CA MET A 42 -13.99 -0.33 -2.39
C MET A 42 -13.75 0.59 -1.19
N ARG A 43 -12.51 0.70 -0.74
CA ARG A 43 -12.14 1.81 0.13
C ARG A 43 -12.46 3.13 -0.59
N PRO A 44 -13.44 3.91 -0.12
CA PRO A 44 -13.86 5.10 -0.86
C PRO A 44 -12.78 6.18 -0.77
N PRO A 45 -12.17 6.60 -1.89
CA PRO A 45 -11.19 7.69 -1.86
C PRO A 45 -11.83 9.02 -1.45
N ASN A 46 -11.07 9.79 -0.67
CA ASN A 46 -11.44 11.14 -0.26
C ASN A 46 -11.45 12.09 -1.45
N ILE A 47 -12.49 12.92 -1.60
CA ILE A 47 -12.61 13.92 -2.69
C ILE A 47 -11.71 15.16 -2.47
N THR A 48 -10.51 14.96 -1.91
CA THR A 48 -9.56 16.04 -1.59
C THR A 48 -8.56 16.35 -2.69
N GLY A 49 -8.60 15.60 -3.78
CA GLY A 49 -7.71 15.74 -4.93
C GLY A 49 -7.58 14.45 -5.74
N GLN A 50 -6.58 14.42 -6.61
CA GLN A 50 -6.29 13.25 -7.45
C GLN A 50 -5.78 12.07 -6.65
N LEU A 51 -5.99 10.85 -7.17
CA LEU A 51 -5.44 9.61 -6.62
C LEU A 51 -3.90 9.60 -6.72
N HIS A 52 -3.27 8.91 -5.79
CA HIS A 52 -1.81 8.69 -5.76
C HIS A 52 -1.48 7.19 -5.87
N MET A 53 -0.19 6.84 -5.94
CA MET A 53 0.26 5.45 -6.09
C MET A 53 -0.28 4.48 -5.04
N GLY A 54 -0.50 4.92 -3.79
CA GLY A 54 -1.12 4.08 -2.76
C GLY A 54 -2.53 3.63 -3.13
N HIS A 55 -3.34 4.51 -3.73
CA HIS A 55 -4.65 4.14 -4.26
C HIS A 55 -4.55 3.21 -5.47
N ALA A 56 -3.54 3.39 -6.34
CA ALA A 56 -3.32 2.49 -7.46
C ALA A 56 -2.99 1.07 -6.98
N LEU A 57 -2.16 0.92 -5.94
CA LEU A 57 -1.87 -0.38 -5.31
C LEU A 57 -3.14 -1.00 -4.72
N ASP A 58 -3.82 -0.28 -3.85
CA ASP A 58 -5.04 -0.73 -3.14
C ASP A 58 -6.11 -1.24 -4.12
N ASN A 59 -6.41 -0.45 -5.15
CA ASN A 59 -7.41 -0.82 -6.15
C ASN A 59 -6.95 -1.92 -7.11
N THR A 60 -5.65 -2.00 -7.43
CA THR A 60 -5.10 -3.10 -8.22
C THR A 60 -5.26 -4.44 -7.49
N MET A 61 -5.00 -4.48 -6.17
CA MET A 61 -5.18 -5.70 -5.37
C MET A 61 -6.64 -6.15 -5.36
N GLN A 62 -7.58 -5.23 -5.18
CA GLN A 62 -9.02 -5.52 -5.21
C GLN A 62 -9.46 -6.04 -6.59
N ASP A 63 -9.03 -5.39 -7.67
CA ASP A 63 -9.37 -5.76 -9.04
C ASP A 63 -8.87 -7.16 -9.42
N ILE A 64 -7.67 -7.52 -8.97
CA ILE A 64 -7.11 -8.88 -9.17
C ILE A 64 -8.03 -9.93 -8.56
N LEU A 65 -8.46 -9.72 -7.32
CA LEU A 65 -9.34 -10.67 -6.62
C LEU A 65 -10.71 -10.78 -7.30
N ILE A 66 -11.29 -9.66 -7.69
CA ILE A 66 -12.60 -9.62 -8.38
C ILE A 66 -12.52 -10.30 -9.75
N ARG A 67 -11.49 -10.02 -10.58
CA ARG A 67 -11.31 -10.65 -11.89
C ARG A 67 -11.10 -12.15 -11.76
N TRP A 68 -10.23 -12.58 -10.84
CA TRP A 68 -10.03 -13.99 -10.56
C TRP A 68 -11.35 -14.68 -10.16
N LYS A 69 -12.07 -14.14 -9.19
CA LYS A 69 -13.31 -14.74 -8.68
C LYS A 69 -14.42 -14.75 -9.74
N ARG A 70 -14.52 -13.72 -10.58
CA ARG A 70 -15.46 -13.68 -11.72
C ARG A 70 -15.16 -14.82 -12.70
N MET A 71 -13.91 -15.02 -13.08
CA MET A 71 -13.50 -16.13 -13.96
C MET A 71 -13.67 -17.51 -13.28
N ALA A 72 -13.53 -17.59 -11.97
CA ALA A 72 -13.75 -18.81 -11.19
C ALA A 72 -15.25 -19.15 -10.97
N GLY A 73 -16.16 -18.35 -11.52
CA GLY A 73 -17.60 -18.62 -11.53
C GLY A 73 -18.37 -18.11 -10.32
N TYR A 74 -17.75 -17.30 -9.45
CA TYR A 74 -18.45 -16.65 -8.34
C TYR A 74 -19.41 -15.56 -8.81
N ASN A 75 -20.41 -15.23 -8.00
CA ASN A 75 -21.18 -14.01 -8.13
C ASN A 75 -20.36 -12.86 -7.55
N ALA A 76 -19.47 -12.29 -8.38
CA ALA A 76 -18.45 -11.36 -7.94
C ALA A 76 -18.91 -9.90 -8.08
N LEU A 77 -19.10 -9.21 -6.96
CA LEU A 77 -19.53 -7.81 -6.88
C LEU A 77 -18.38 -6.94 -6.33
N TRP A 78 -18.02 -5.89 -7.04
CA TRP A 78 -17.12 -4.85 -6.53
C TRP A 78 -17.82 -3.48 -6.53
N VAL A 79 -18.21 -3.02 -5.34
CA VAL A 79 -18.94 -1.75 -5.16
C VAL A 79 -17.95 -0.59 -5.11
N PRO A 80 -17.94 0.33 -6.09
CA PRO A 80 -17.10 1.53 -6.05
C PRO A 80 -17.77 2.66 -5.29
N GLY A 81 -16.98 3.61 -4.78
CA GLY A 81 -17.50 4.81 -4.18
C GLY A 81 -16.45 5.84 -3.84
N ILE A 82 -16.90 6.99 -3.32
CA ILE A 82 -16.08 8.11 -2.89
C ILE A 82 -16.53 8.61 -1.51
N ASP A 83 -15.58 9.15 -0.74
CA ASP A 83 -15.84 9.69 0.60
C ASP A 83 -15.87 11.21 0.59
N HIS A 84 -16.85 11.80 1.30
CA HIS A 84 -16.99 13.25 1.45
C HIS A 84 -15.85 13.88 2.27
N ALA A 85 -15.17 13.11 3.12
CA ALA A 85 -13.95 13.47 3.84
C ALA A 85 -14.03 14.77 4.66
N SER A 86 -15.17 15.06 5.26
CA SER A 86 -15.54 16.22 6.08
C SER A 86 -14.46 17.32 6.24
N ILE A 87 -13.59 17.26 7.27
CA ILE A 87 -12.54 18.27 7.53
C ILE A 87 -11.65 18.53 6.31
N SER A 88 -11.19 17.46 5.69
CA SER A 88 -10.21 17.56 4.58
C SER A 88 -10.79 18.26 3.36
N THR A 89 -12.05 17.98 3.03
CA THR A 89 -12.75 18.62 1.90
C THR A 89 -13.12 20.05 2.24
N GLU A 90 -13.65 20.30 3.44
CA GLU A 90 -13.96 21.66 3.91
C GLU A 90 -12.74 22.57 3.82
N LEU A 91 -11.58 22.12 4.31
CA LEU A 91 -10.31 22.85 4.22
C LEU A 91 -9.93 23.18 2.76
N LYS A 92 -10.16 22.25 1.81
CA LYS A 92 -9.88 22.48 0.38
C LYS A 92 -10.81 23.52 -0.23
N VAL A 93 -12.09 23.48 0.12
CA VAL A 93 -13.09 24.48 -0.34
C VAL A 93 -12.76 25.86 0.23
N VAL A 94 -12.42 25.93 1.53
CA VAL A 94 -11.98 27.19 2.17
C VAL A 94 -10.72 27.74 1.51
N GLN A 95 -9.71 26.91 1.23
CA GLN A 95 -8.49 27.33 0.52
C GLN A 95 -8.80 27.88 -0.89
N LYS A 96 -9.72 27.24 -1.62
CA LYS A 96 -10.17 27.73 -2.93
C LYS A 96 -10.87 29.07 -2.81
N MET A 97 -11.79 29.21 -1.85
CA MET A 97 -12.48 30.47 -1.57
C MET A 97 -11.50 31.58 -1.20
N ALA A 98 -10.53 31.32 -0.32
CA ALA A 98 -9.50 32.28 0.05
C ALA A 98 -8.68 32.78 -1.15
N SER A 99 -8.40 31.88 -2.13
CA SER A 99 -7.75 32.28 -3.39
C SER A 99 -8.61 33.18 -4.27
N GLU A 100 -9.94 33.18 -4.06
CA GLU A 100 -10.93 34.06 -4.70
C GLU A 100 -11.21 35.34 -3.87
N GLY A 101 -10.57 35.45 -2.68
CA GLY A 101 -10.77 36.60 -1.75
C GLY A 101 -12.05 36.50 -0.94
N LEU A 102 -12.61 35.32 -0.76
CA LEU A 102 -13.87 35.05 -0.04
C LEU A 102 -13.61 34.25 1.25
N THR A 103 -14.44 34.53 2.27
CA THR A 103 -14.51 33.78 3.53
C THR A 103 -15.82 32.97 3.63
N LYS A 104 -15.93 32.10 4.64
CA LYS A 104 -17.20 31.39 4.93
C LYS A 104 -18.34 32.36 5.30
N GLU A 105 -18.02 33.40 6.05
CA GLU A 105 -18.95 34.43 6.50
C GLU A 105 -19.53 35.21 5.32
N ASP A 106 -18.74 35.48 4.28
CA ASP A 106 -19.20 36.23 3.10
C ASP A 106 -20.27 35.48 2.31
N VAL A 107 -20.20 34.15 2.27
CA VAL A 107 -21.12 33.31 1.46
C VAL A 107 -22.21 32.65 2.29
N GLY A 108 -22.03 32.57 3.61
CA GLY A 108 -22.94 31.87 4.52
C GLY A 108 -22.92 30.33 4.29
N ARG A 109 -23.67 29.61 5.17
CA ARG A 109 -23.68 28.12 5.13
C ARG A 109 -24.19 27.57 3.79
N GLU A 110 -25.26 28.11 3.25
CA GLU A 110 -25.85 27.64 1.99
C GLU A 110 -24.90 27.84 0.82
N GLY A 111 -24.34 29.05 0.64
CA GLY A 111 -23.37 29.31 -0.42
C GLY A 111 -22.07 28.51 -0.29
N PHE A 112 -21.65 28.18 0.92
CA PHE A 112 -20.54 27.30 1.16
C PHE A 112 -20.86 25.84 0.71
N LEU A 113 -22.05 25.34 1.08
CA LEU A 113 -22.49 23.98 0.70
C LEU A 113 -22.63 23.82 -0.81
N GLU A 114 -23.15 24.82 -1.53
CA GLU A 114 -23.19 24.82 -2.98
C GLU A 114 -21.78 24.65 -3.59
N ARG A 115 -20.79 25.33 -3.06
CA ARG A 115 -19.38 25.22 -3.48
C ARG A 115 -18.79 23.86 -3.15
N ALA A 116 -19.11 23.30 -1.99
CA ALA A 116 -18.66 21.98 -1.58
C ALA A 116 -19.27 20.87 -2.47
N TRP A 117 -20.54 20.97 -2.85
CA TRP A 117 -21.17 20.06 -3.80
C TRP A 117 -20.56 20.18 -5.21
N ALA A 118 -20.27 21.39 -5.68
CA ALA A 118 -19.57 21.60 -6.96
C ALA A 118 -18.16 20.98 -6.93
N TRP A 119 -17.45 21.12 -5.81
CA TRP A 119 -16.16 20.46 -5.58
C TRP A 119 -16.28 18.93 -5.67
N LYS A 120 -17.31 18.34 -5.06
CA LYS A 120 -17.58 16.91 -5.11
C LYS A 120 -17.81 16.41 -6.55
N GLU A 121 -18.58 17.17 -7.36
CA GLU A 121 -18.81 16.78 -8.76
C GLU A 121 -17.50 16.82 -9.57
N GLU A 122 -16.68 17.84 -9.40
CA GLU A 122 -15.41 18.00 -10.09
C GLU A 122 -14.44 16.88 -9.73
N TYR A 123 -14.09 16.76 -8.45
CA TYR A 123 -13.04 15.83 -8.00
C TYR A 123 -13.52 14.38 -7.91
N GLY A 124 -14.77 14.14 -7.61
CA GLY A 124 -15.38 12.82 -7.69
C GLY A 124 -15.32 12.27 -9.12
N GLY A 125 -15.64 13.09 -10.12
CA GLY A 125 -15.52 12.73 -11.54
C GLY A 125 -14.09 12.40 -11.95
N ILE A 126 -13.10 13.19 -11.49
CA ILE A 126 -11.67 12.93 -11.75
C ILE A 126 -11.25 11.60 -11.14
N ILE A 127 -11.58 11.33 -9.88
CA ILE A 127 -11.23 10.09 -9.17
C ILE A 127 -11.79 8.87 -9.88
N LEU A 128 -13.07 8.87 -10.21
CA LEU A 128 -13.71 7.75 -10.91
C LEU A 128 -13.09 7.52 -12.29
N ASN A 129 -12.69 8.58 -12.98
CA ASN A 129 -11.99 8.45 -14.26
C ASN A 129 -10.58 7.87 -14.10
N GLN A 130 -9.85 8.26 -13.06
CA GLN A 130 -8.54 7.68 -12.76
C GLN A 130 -8.62 6.18 -12.49
N LEU A 131 -9.64 5.71 -11.75
CA LEU A 131 -9.89 4.29 -11.51
C LEU A 131 -10.20 3.54 -12.82
N ARG A 132 -10.97 4.14 -13.74
CA ARG A 132 -11.24 3.57 -15.07
C ARG A 132 -9.97 3.44 -15.89
N LYS A 133 -9.11 4.47 -15.89
CA LYS A 133 -7.82 4.44 -16.59
C LYS A 133 -6.85 3.40 -16.02
N LEU A 134 -6.93 3.11 -14.71
CA LEU A 134 -6.19 2.01 -14.08
C LEU A 134 -6.71 0.62 -14.49
N GLY A 135 -7.87 0.54 -15.10
CA GLY A 135 -8.50 -0.71 -15.53
C GLY A 135 -9.36 -1.39 -14.47
N CYS A 136 -9.80 -0.65 -13.44
CA CYS A 136 -10.65 -1.21 -12.37
C CYS A 136 -11.98 -1.72 -12.91
N SER A 137 -12.34 -2.97 -12.61
CA SER A 137 -13.56 -3.65 -13.06
C SER A 137 -14.72 -3.57 -12.06
N CYS A 138 -14.92 -2.37 -11.51
CA CYS A 138 -16.00 -2.09 -10.57
C CYS A 138 -17.37 -2.14 -11.26
N ASP A 139 -18.41 -2.42 -10.50
CA ASP A 139 -19.79 -2.24 -10.93
C ASP A 139 -20.16 -0.73 -10.97
N TRP A 140 -19.92 -0.08 -12.08
CA TRP A 140 -20.11 1.36 -12.25
C TRP A 140 -21.57 1.81 -12.22
N ASP A 141 -22.51 0.89 -12.34
CA ASP A 141 -23.95 1.19 -12.16
C ASP A 141 -24.29 1.34 -10.65
N ARG A 142 -23.40 0.93 -9.75
CA ARG A 142 -23.54 0.94 -8.27
C ARG A 142 -22.58 1.90 -7.58
N VAL A 143 -22.15 2.98 -8.24
CA VAL A 143 -21.28 4.00 -7.61
C VAL A 143 -21.99 4.63 -6.41
N ARG A 144 -21.32 4.63 -5.26
CA ARG A 144 -21.83 5.20 -4.01
C ARG A 144 -21.02 6.41 -3.56
N PHE A 145 -21.68 7.26 -2.83
CA PHE A 145 -21.08 8.41 -2.15
C PHE A 145 -21.52 8.42 -0.69
N THR A 146 -20.58 8.63 0.24
CA THR A 146 -20.91 8.57 1.68
C THR A 146 -22.00 9.53 2.14
N MET A 147 -22.34 10.56 1.35
CA MET A 147 -23.47 11.47 1.57
C MET A 147 -24.59 11.31 0.53
N ASP A 148 -24.66 10.20 -0.20
CA ASP A 148 -25.85 9.92 -1.00
C ASP A 148 -27.06 9.62 -0.10
N GLU A 149 -28.26 9.61 -0.67
CA GLU A 149 -29.51 9.50 0.06
C GLU A 149 -29.55 8.23 0.95
N GLY A 150 -29.20 7.06 0.39
CA GLY A 150 -29.23 5.80 1.14
C GLY A 150 -28.16 5.71 2.23
N CYS A 151 -26.94 6.21 1.97
CA CYS A 151 -25.88 6.27 2.98
C CYS A 151 -26.21 7.29 4.08
N SER A 152 -26.84 8.41 3.74
CA SER A 152 -27.31 9.40 4.71
C SER A 152 -28.43 8.86 5.59
N GLU A 153 -29.38 8.10 5.02
CA GLU A 153 -30.42 7.41 5.80
C GLU A 153 -29.80 6.43 6.81
N ALA A 154 -28.80 5.65 6.37
CA ALA A 154 -28.07 4.74 7.25
C ALA A 154 -27.38 5.46 8.42
N VAL A 155 -26.79 6.62 8.17
CA VAL A 155 -26.16 7.46 9.21
C VAL A 155 -27.19 7.92 10.23
N LEU A 156 -28.30 8.45 9.78
CA LEU A 156 -29.39 8.94 10.66
C LEU A 156 -29.98 7.78 11.49
N GLU A 157 -30.24 6.63 10.87
CA GLU A 157 -30.72 5.42 11.56
C GLU A 157 -29.76 4.97 12.65
N THR A 158 -28.45 4.90 12.32
CA THR A 158 -27.42 4.49 13.28
C THR A 158 -27.35 5.45 14.47
N PHE A 159 -27.35 6.77 14.21
CA PHE A 159 -27.31 7.77 15.28
C PHE A 159 -28.50 7.64 16.22
N CYS A 160 -29.72 7.54 15.68
CA CYS A 160 -30.95 7.40 16.47
C CYS A 160 -30.93 6.12 17.32
N ARG A 161 -30.60 4.96 16.74
CA ARG A 161 -30.50 3.67 17.47
C ARG A 161 -29.47 3.70 18.60
N LEU A 162 -28.27 4.25 18.35
CA LEU A 162 -27.24 4.35 19.38
C LEU A 162 -27.60 5.34 20.49
N TYR A 163 -28.31 6.43 20.16
CA TYR A 163 -28.83 7.36 21.14
C TYR A 163 -29.92 6.73 22.03
N GLU A 164 -30.91 6.04 21.44
CA GLU A 164 -31.96 5.34 22.16
C GLU A 164 -31.40 4.27 23.12
N LYS A 165 -30.32 3.56 22.73
CA LYS A 165 -29.61 2.61 23.58
C LYS A 165 -28.73 3.27 24.65
N GLY A 166 -28.60 4.60 24.62
CA GLY A 166 -27.75 5.36 25.54
C GLY A 166 -26.24 5.22 25.28
N TYR A 167 -25.86 4.75 24.10
CA TYR A 167 -24.46 4.72 23.67
C TYR A 167 -23.98 6.08 23.14
N ILE A 168 -24.84 6.86 22.49
CA ILE A 168 -24.56 8.24 22.16
C ILE A 168 -25.03 9.14 23.29
N TYR A 169 -24.19 10.08 23.71
CA TYR A 169 -24.49 11.08 24.73
C TYR A 169 -23.76 12.39 24.44
N ARG A 170 -24.29 13.47 25.01
CA ARG A 170 -23.68 14.81 24.98
C ARG A 170 -23.05 15.10 26.33
N GLY A 171 -21.76 15.51 26.33
CA GLY A 171 -21.06 15.73 27.60
C GLY A 171 -19.86 16.68 27.45
N GLU A 172 -19.46 17.25 28.57
CA GLU A 172 -18.24 18.06 28.67
C GLU A 172 -17.05 17.14 28.94
N LYS A 173 -16.13 17.08 27.98
CA LYS A 173 -14.84 16.37 28.15
C LYS A 173 -13.73 17.22 27.55
N ILE A 174 -12.51 16.91 27.96
CA ILE A 174 -11.33 17.46 27.31
C ILE A 174 -11.17 16.78 25.95
N ILE A 175 -10.96 17.58 24.91
CA ILE A 175 -10.83 17.13 23.51
C ILE A 175 -9.63 17.81 22.88
N ASN A 176 -9.11 17.23 21.80
CA ASN A 176 -8.12 17.88 20.95
C ASN A 176 -8.82 18.89 20.04
N TRP A 177 -8.48 20.15 20.21
CA TRP A 177 -9.04 21.25 19.41
C TRP A 177 -8.00 21.81 18.45
N CYS A 178 -8.34 21.98 17.18
CA CYS A 178 -7.51 22.68 16.22
C CYS A 178 -7.94 24.16 16.12
N PRO A 179 -7.13 25.12 16.59
CA PRO A 179 -7.50 26.54 16.55
C PRO A 179 -7.54 27.12 15.14
N GLU A 180 -6.78 26.56 14.19
CA GLU A 180 -6.78 26.96 12.80
C GLU A 180 -8.04 26.51 12.05
N CYS A 181 -8.42 25.23 12.23
CA CYS A 181 -9.63 24.68 11.61
C CYS A 181 -10.89 24.93 12.44
N GLN A 182 -10.74 25.40 13.67
CA GLN A 182 -11.80 25.66 14.66
C GLN A 182 -12.77 24.46 14.83
N THR A 183 -12.21 23.27 14.95
CA THR A 183 -12.97 22.02 15.14
C THR A 183 -12.22 21.02 16.00
N THR A 184 -12.99 20.08 16.54
CA THR A 184 -12.48 18.91 17.24
C THR A 184 -11.79 17.96 16.28
N ILE A 185 -10.65 17.38 16.67
CA ILE A 185 -9.98 16.31 15.96
C ILE A 185 -9.84 15.09 16.86
N SER A 186 -9.82 13.90 16.28
CA SER A 186 -9.63 12.65 17.04
C SER A 186 -8.17 12.45 17.47
N ASP A 187 -7.92 11.67 18.54
CA ASP A 187 -6.58 11.39 19.04
C ASP A 187 -5.66 10.82 17.94
N ALA A 188 -6.22 10.06 17.03
CA ALA A 188 -5.47 9.44 15.95
C ALA A 188 -5.11 10.40 14.79
N GLU A 189 -5.76 11.58 14.69
CA GLU A 189 -5.43 12.65 13.74
C GLU A 189 -4.36 13.60 14.28
N VAL A 190 -3.83 13.33 15.47
CA VAL A 190 -2.76 14.09 16.09
C VAL A 190 -1.42 13.48 15.75
N GLU A 191 -0.61 14.19 14.97
CA GLU A 191 0.78 13.84 14.72
C GLU A 191 1.69 14.51 15.74
N HIS A 192 2.58 13.73 16.36
CA HIS A 192 3.57 14.29 17.28
C HIS A 192 4.84 14.66 16.51
N VAL A 193 5.17 15.95 16.54
CA VAL A 193 6.33 16.53 15.84
C VAL A 193 7.32 17.03 16.89
N ASP A 194 8.57 16.61 16.78
CA ASP A 194 9.63 17.11 17.65
C ASP A 194 9.92 18.58 17.32
N MET A 195 9.67 19.46 18.29
CA MET A 195 9.88 20.90 18.16
C MET A 195 10.82 21.41 19.25
N ALA A 196 11.63 22.39 18.91
CA ALA A 196 12.39 23.14 19.88
C ALA A 196 11.43 23.97 20.77
N GLY A 197 11.62 23.90 22.05
CA GLY A 197 10.81 24.60 23.03
C GLY A 197 11.60 24.86 24.31
N HIS A 198 10.91 25.29 25.35
CA HIS A 198 11.54 25.61 26.61
C HIS A 198 10.76 25.03 27.79
N PHE A 199 11.47 24.60 28.83
CA PHE A 199 10.92 24.48 30.17
C PHE A 199 11.11 25.79 30.91
N TYR A 200 10.02 26.37 31.39
CA TYR A 200 10.02 27.56 32.22
C TYR A 200 9.89 27.14 33.67
N HIS A 201 10.93 27.33 34.46
CA HIS A 201 10.97 27.04 35.88
C HIS A 201 10.42 28.26 36.64
N ILE A 202 9.31 28.06 37.35
CA ILE A 202 8.55 29.13 37.99
C ILE A 202 8.36 28.82 39.48
N ASN A 203 8.50 29.83 40.32
CA ASN A 203 8.23 29.74 41.75
C ASN A 203 6.81 30.17 42.08
N TYR A 204 6.03 29.30 42.71
CA TYR A 204 4.71 29.62 43.27
C TYR A 204 4.86 29.86 44.77
N PRO A 205 4.59 31.08 45.29
CA PRO A 205 4.67 31.39 46.71
C PRO A 205 3.61 30.62 47.53
N ILE A 206 3.99 30.18 48.71
CA ILE A 206 3.09 29.53 49.68
C ILE A 206 2.40 30.62 50.52
N VAL A 207 1.09 30.57 50.64
CA VAL A 207 0.34 31.53 51.46
C VAL A 207 0.74 31.41 52.91
N GLY A 208 1.14 32.57 53.50
CA GLY A 208 1.54 32.65 54.91
C GLY A 208 2.94 32.04 55.23
N SER A 209 3.79 31.87 54.24
CA SER A 209 5.15 31.35 54.40
C SER A 209 6.08 32.06 53.39
N ASP A 210 7.37 32.11 53.74
CA ASP A 210 8.43 32.55 52.81
C ASP A 210 8.84 31.45 51.84
N GLU A 211 8.29 30.25 51.99
CA GLU A 211 8.57 29.07 51.15
C GLU A 211 7.90 29.20 49.76
N LYS A 212 8.54 28.64 48.75
CA LYS A 212 8.05 28.67 47.37
C LYS A 212 8.08 27.25 46.80
N LEU A 213 7.06 26.88 46.04
CA LEU A 213 7.05 25.66 45.23
C LEU A 213 7.64 25.97 43.86
N ARG A 214 8.73 25.31 43.49
CA ARG A 214 9.31 25.38 42.16
C ARG A 214 8.67 24.34 41.26
N LEU A 215 8.09 24.75 40.17
CA LEU A 215 7.54 23.86 39.11
C LEU A 215 8.10 24.26 37.76
N ALA A 216 8.00 23.36 36.79
CA ALA A 216 8.40 23.61 35.41
C ALA A 216 7.24 23.34 34.43
N THR A 217 7.06 24.18 33.43
CA THR A 217 6.04 24.05 32.41
C THR A 217 6.56 24.44 31.03
N THR A 218 6.08 23.75 29.99
CA THR A 218 6.31 24.14 28.59
C THR A 218 5.28 25.15 28.10
N ARG A 219 4.18 25.36 28.87
CA ARG A 219 3.01 26.14 28.47
C ARG A 219 2.63 27.18 29.55
N PRO A 220 3.42 28.25 29.72
CA PRO A 220 3.12 29.31 30.72
C PRO A 220 1.76 29.97 30.49
N GLU A 221 1.26 30.06 29.24
CA GLU A 221 -0.04 30.67 28.92
C GLU A 221 -1.21 29.94 29.57
N THR A 222 -1.11 28.65 29.83
CA THR A 222 -2.16 27.86 30.48
C THR A 222 -2.20 28.03 32.00
N MET A 223 -1.11 28.56 32.63
CA MET A 223 -1.08 28.77 34.08
C MET A 223 -2.18 29.70 34.58
N LEU A 224 -2.69 30.57 33.70
CA LEU A 224 -3.80 31.44 34.05
C LEU A 224 -5.10 30.64 34.34
N GLY A 225 -5.18 29.39 33.95
CA GLY A 225 -6.25 28.46 34.25
C GLY A 225 -5.96 27.49 35.39
N ASP A 226 -4.84 27.62 36.08
CA ASP A 226 -4.47 26.70 37.14
C ASP A 226 -5.51 26.69 38.27
N THR A 227 -5.84 25.51 38.78
CA THR A 227 -6.82 25.31 39.84
C THR A 227 -6.25 24.50 41.02
N ALA A 228 -5.05 23.92 40.88
CA ALA A 228 -4.29 23.33 41.94
C ALA A 228 -2.80 23.20 41.55
N VAL A 229 -1.97 22.88 42.53
CA VAL A 229 -0.63 22.33 42.31
C VAL A 229 -0.60 20.94 42.96
N ALA A 230 -0.09 19.96 42.25
CA ALA A 230 -0.02 18.56 42.72
C ALA A 230 1.41 18.17 43.11
N VAL A 231 1.54 17.39 44.17
CA VAL A 231 2.76 16.72 44.61
C VAL A 231 2.47 15.25 44.90
N HIS A 232 3.47 14.40 44.79
CA HIS A 232 3.31 12.98 45.11
C HIS A 232 3.13 12.76 46.64
N PRO A 233 2.14 11.95 47.10
CA PRO A 233 1.86 11.77 48.53
C PRO A 233 3.02 11.20 49.33
N ALA A 234 3.91 10.44 48.69
CA ALA A 234 5.10 9.86 49.31
C ALA A 234 6.38 10.70 49.09
N ASP A 235 6.28 11.93 48.59
CA ASP A 235 7.46 12.80 48.43
C ASP A 235 7.72 13.61 49.71
N GLU A 236 8.73 13.18 50.45
CA GLU A 236 9.09 13.81 51.73
C GLU A 236 9.43 15.30 51.62
N ARG A 237 9.85 15.78 50.44
CA ARG A 237 10.19 17.18 50.20
C ARG A 237 8.97 18.11 50.38
N TYR A 238 7.78 17.58 50.04
CA TYR A 238 6.57 18.41 49.92
C TYR A 238 5.41 17.93 50.78
N GLN A 239 5.52 16.84 51.54
CA GLN A 239 4.46 16.33 52.39
C GLN A 239 3.90 17.37 53.36
N HIS A 240 4.74 18.24 53.92
CA HIS A 240 4.34 19.30 54.86
C HIS A 240 3.55 20.45 54.22
N LEU A 241 3.47 20.48 52.87
CA LEU A 241 2.74 21.48 52.11
C LEU A 241 1.37 20.97 51.62
N ILE A 242 1.11 19.68 51.71
CA ILE A 242 -0.17 19.08 51.29
C ILE A 242 -1.34 19.69 52.07
N GLY A 243 -2.35 20.15 51.39
CA GLY A 243 -3.51 20.84 51.98
C GLY A 243 -3.31 22.33 52.27
N LYS A 244 -2.09 22.87 52.09
CA LYS A 244 -1.88 24.31 52.08
C LYS A 244 -2.26 24.94 50.75
N THR A 245 -2.14 26.25 50.67
CA THR A 245 -2.49 27.06 49.48
C THR A 245 -1.24 27.77 48.97
N CYS A 246 -1.08 27.79 47.63
CA CYS A 246 -0.06 28.58 46.96
C CYS A 246 -0.70 29.61 46.04
N ILE A 247 0.07 30.58 45.61
CA ILE A 247 -0.37 31.70 44.76
C ILE A 247 0.14 31.43 43.35
N VAL A 248 -0.79 31.44 42.37
CA VAL A 248 -0.45 31.44 40.94
C VAL A 248 0.07 32.83 40.60
N PRO A 249 1.34 32.99 40.17
CA PRO A 249 1.89 34.30 39.82
C PRO A 249 1.09 34.95 38.68
N VAL A 250 1.34 36.22 38.43
CA VAL A 250 0.63 37.02 37.39
C VAL A 250 -0.84 37.34 37.75
N LEU A 251 -1.62 36.30 38.11
CA LEU A 251 -3.04 36.46 38.50
C LEU A 251 -3.21 36.73 40.00
N ASN A 252 -2.20 36.46 40.83
CA ASN A 252 -2.28 36.49 42.29
C ASN A 252 -3.46 35.66 42.86
N LYS A 253 -3.74 34.52 42.20
CA LYS A 253 -4.84 33.62 42.53
C LYS A 253 -4.37 32.53 43.48
N GLU A 254 -5.10 32.31 44.56
CA GLU A 254 -4.84 31.22 45.48
C GLU A 254 -5.40 29.90 44.97
N VAL A 255 -4.58 28.82 45.00
CA VAL A 255 -4.94 27.48 44.64
C VAL A 255 -4.44 26.46 45.66
N PRO A 256 -5.15 25.35 45.91
CA PRO A 256 -4.73 24.30 46.86
C PRO A 256 -3.53 23.52 46.36
N ILE A 257 -2.75 22.98 47.28
CA ILE A 257 -1.72 21.96 47.02
C ILE A 257 -2.33 20.58 47.32
N VAL A 258 -2.49 19.76 46.34
CA VAL A 258 -3.12 18.43 46.41
C VAL A 258 -2.06 17.29 46.34
N ALA A 259 -2.38 16.16 46.92
CA ALA A 259 -1.55 14.96 46.81
C ALA A 259 -2.13 14.02 45.74
N ASP A 260 -1.36 13.69 44.72
CA ASP A 260 -1.81 12.76 43.69
C ASP A 260 -0.66 11.85 43.24
N GLU A 261 -0.94 10.54 43.10
CA GLU A 261 0.02 9.51 42.64
C GLU A 261 0.44 9.68 41.16
N TYR A 262 -0.26 10.49 40.42
CA TYR A 262 0.07 10.86 39.04
C TYR A 262 1.45 11.55 38.94
N VAL A 263 1.84 12.32 39.98
CA VAL A 263 3.09 13.09 39.98
C VAL A 263 4.30 12.17 40.07
N ASP A 264 5.17 12.26 39.06
CA ASP A 264 6.47 11.56 39.12
C ASP A 264 7.47 12.34 39.97
N ARG A 265 7.94 11.74 41.08
CA ARG A 265 8.89 12.35 42.04
C ARG A 265 10.28 12.60 41.47
N GLU A 266 10.65 11.81 40.44
CA GLU A 266 11.99 11.84 39.85
C GLU A 266 12.03 12.71 38.57
N PHE A 267 10.88 13.08 38.03
CA PHE A 267 10.79 13.93 36.87
C PHE A 267 10.72 15.42 37.22
N GLY A 268 11.63 16.21 36.68
CA GLY A 268 11.69 17.64 36.88
C GLY A 268 11.83 18.03 38.35
N THR A 269 10.90 18.85 38.84
CA THR A 269 10.90 19.30 40.23
C THR A 269 10.12 18.36 41.19
N GLY A 270 9.34 17.41 40.66
CA GLY A 270 8.38 16.63 41.45
C GLY A 270 7.12 17.42 41.84
N VAL A 271 6.89 18.57 41.21
CA VAL A 271 5.73 19.45 41.41
C VAL A 271 5.10 19.75 40.07
N VAL A 272 3.80 19.57 39.96
CA VAL A 272 3.05 19.76 38.70
C VAL A 272 1.92 20.76 38.92
N LYS A 273 1.83 21.78 38.05
CA LYS A 273 0.64 22.64 38.03
C LYS A 273 -0.54 21.88 37.44
N ILE A 274 -1.72 22.06 37.93
CA ILE A 274 -2.94 21.39 37.48
C ILE A 274 -3.88 22.36 36.79
N THR A 275 -4.02 22.18 35.49
CA THR A 275 -4.87 22.99 34.62
C THR A 275 -5.90 22.07 33.91
N PRO A 276 -6.98 21.65 34.58
CA PRO A 276 -7.88 20.62 34.11
C PRO A 276 -8.56 20.93 32.75
N ALA A 277 -8.60 22.20 32.35
CA ALA A 277 -9.20 22.60 31.09
C ALA A 277 -8.24 22.51 29.87
N HIS A 278 -6.92 22.29 30.08
CA HIS A 278 -5.90 22.42 29.04
C HIS A 278 -4.85 21.28 29.00
N ASP A 279 -5.04 20.25 29.83
CA ASP A 279 -4.23 19.04 29.80
C ASP A 279 -5.09 17.81 30.15
N PRO A 280 -5.03 16.71 29.37
CA PRO A 280 -5.82 15.50 29.62
C PRO A 280 -5.53 14.84 30.97
N ASN A 281 -4.26 14.84 31.42
CA ASN A 281 -3.89 14.25 32.69
C ASN A 281 -4.35 15.13 33.86
N ASP A 282 -4.19 16.44 33.73
CA ASP A 282 -4.69 17.41 34.71
C ASP A 282 -6.22 17.34 34.82
N PHE A 283 -6.92 17.02 33.73
CA PHE A 283 -8.38 16.80 33.73
C PHE A 283 -8.76 15.63 34.66
N GLU A 284 -8.04 14.51 34.58
CA GLU A 284 -8.28 13.34 35.43
C GLU A 284 -7.94 13.64 36.89
N VAL A 285 -6.84 14.35 37.16
CA VAL A 285 -6.52 14.87 38.53
C VAL A 285 -7.64 15.77 39.01
N GLY A 286 -8.12 16.65 38.13
CA GLY A 286 -9.22 17.56 38.44
C GLY A 286 -10.52 16.84 38.82
N LEU A 287 -10.83 15.72 38.17
CA LEU A 287 -11.98 14.87 38.50
C LEU A 287 -11.82 14.22 39.89
N ARG A 288 -10.63 13.66 40.19
CA ARG A 288 -10.35 13.00 41.49
C ARG A 288 -10.42 13.95 42.69
N HIS A 289 -10.05 15.21 42.47
CA HIS A 289 -9.96 16.24 43.51
C HIS A 289 -11.08 17.28 43.47
N ASP A 290 -12.11 17.06 42.58
CA ASP A 290 -13.25 17.98 42.38
C ASP A 290 -12.80 19.44 42.13
N LEU A 291 -11.77 19.63 41.25
CA LEU A 291 -11.20 20.93 40.97
C LEU A 291 -12.02 21.68 39.89
N PRO A 292 -12.11 23.03 39.95
CA PRO A 292 -12.70 23.82 38.92
C PRO A 292 -12.00 23.64 37.55
N ARG A 293 -12.77 23.75 36.47
CA ARG A 293 -12.26 23.65 35.10
C ARG A 293 -12.34 25.03 34.44
N ILE A 294 -11.20 25.70 34.35
CA ILE A 294 -11.13 27.08 33.85
C ILE A 294 -10.45 27.06 32.48
N CYS A 295 -11.26 27.16 31.43
CA CYS A 295 -10.74 27.37 30.08
C CYS A 295 -10.31 28.84 29.93
N VAL A 296 -9.09 29.06 29.39
CA VAL A 296 -8.47 30.40 29.23
C VAL A 296 -8.27 30.80 27.77
N MET A 297 -8.73 29.98 26.83
CA MET A 297 -8.59 30.23 25.38
C MET A 297 -9.95 30.28 24.68
N ASN A 298 -10.03 31.07 23.62
CA ASN A 298 -11.10 31.07 22.63
C ASN A 298 -10.89 29.99 21.57
N ASP A 299 -11.86 29.77 20.70
CA ASP A 299 -11.85 28.76 19.65
C ASP A 299 -10.80 29.00 18.58
N ASP A 300 -10.41 30.24 18.33
CA ASP A 300 -9.33 30.64 17.42
C ASP A 300 -7.93 30.59 18.05
N GLY A 301 -7.82 30.12 19.29
CA GLY A 301 -6.56 30.04 20.04
C GLY A 301 -6.08 31.34 20.65
N THR A 302 -6.87 32.40 20.60
CA THR A 302 -6.61 33.64 21.37
C THR A 302 -6.97 33.46 22.84
N MET A 303 -6.34 34.24 23.72
CA MET A 303 -6.65 34.22 25.15
C MET A 303 -8.02 34.86 25.40
N ASN A 304 -8.85 34.25 26.26
CA ASN A 304 -10.19 34.73 26.50
C ASN A 304 -10.25 35.82 27.62
N GLU A 305 -11.45 36.38 27.87
CA GLU A 305 -11.69 37.43 28.84
C GLU A 305 -11.26 37.12 30.28
N LYS A 306 -11.19 35.82 30.66
CA LYS A 306 -10.74 35.38 32.00
C LYS A 306 -9.25 35.63 32.25
N THR A 307 -8.50 35.92 31.23
CA THR A 307 -7.05 36.15 31.30
C THR A 307 -6.65 37.61 31.52
N GLY A 308 -7.65 38.48 31.71
CA GLY A 308 -7.44 39.90 32.02
C GLY A 308 -6.73 40.66 30.89
N ARG A 309 -5.54 41.21 31.16
CA ARG A 309 -4.79 42.00 30.16
C ARG A 309 -4.33 41.23 28.92
N PHE A 310 -4.31 39.89 28.98
CA PHE A 310 -3.89 39.04 27.86
C PHE A 310 -5.06 38.70 26.94
N ALA A 311 -6.30 39.08 27.30
CA ALA A 311 -7.49 38.81 26.50
C ALA A 311 -7.33 39.31 25.06
N GLY A 312 -7.65 38.47 24.07
CA GLY A 312 -7.53 38.78 22.64
C GLY A 312 -6.14 38.61 22.04
N MET A 313 -5.10 38.33 22.86
CA MET A 313 -3.77 38.00 22.34
C MET A 313 -3.73 36.53 21.80
N ASP A 314 -2.98 36.31 20.73
CA ASP A 314 -2.62 34.97 20.35
C ASP A 314 -1.89 34.27 21.51
N ARG A 315 -2.17 32.96 21.71
CA ARG A 315 -1.63 32.17 22.83
C ARG A 315 -0.08 32.13 22.91
N LEU A 316 0.59 32.12 21.76
CA LEU A 316 2.05 32.11 21.70
C LEU A 316 2.65 33.48 21.98
N GLU A 317 1.95 34.57 21.63
CA GLU A 317 2.34 35.93 22.01
C GLU A 317 2.06 36.17 23.48
N ALA A 318 0.92 35.74 23.99
CA ALA A 318 0.59 35.79 25.41
C ALA A 318 1.64 35.00 26.24
N ARG A 319 2.12 33.84 25.78
CA ARG A 319 3.22 33.10 26.41
C ARG A 319 4.44 33.99 26.64
N LYS A 320 4.89 34.69 25.59
CA LYS A 320 6.06 35.60 25.68
C LYS A 320 5.87 36.71 26.68
N GLU A 321 4.70 37.34 26.68
CA GLU A 321 4.40 38.44 27.59
C GLU A 321 4.24 37.95 29.04
N ILE A 322 3.69 36.74 29.27
CA ILE A 322 3.59 36.13 30.61
C ILE A 322 5.00 35.79 31.13
N VAL A 323 5.85 35.22 30.33
CA VAL A 323 7.24 34.89 30.72
C VAL A 323 8.01 36.16 31.11
N LYS A 324 7.86 37.21 30.33
CA LYS A 324 8.47 38.50 30.61
C LYS A 324 7.97 39.08 31.95
N GLN A 325 6.66 39.01 32.22
CA GLN A 325 6.10 39.46 33.50
C GLN A 325 6.62 38.61 34.68
N LEU A 326 6.70 37.30 34.53
CA LEU A 326 7.25 36.40 35.54
C LEU A 326 8.72 36.72 35.90
N ASP A 327 9.49 37.16 34.91
CA ASP A 327 10.88 37.60 35.09
C ASP A 327 10.93 38.95 35.83
N GLU A 328 10.17 39.92 35.37
CA GLU A 328 10.06 41.27 35.99
C GLU A 328 9.59 41.18 37.46
N GLU A 329 8.67 40.26 37.79
CA GLU A 329 8.15 40.04 39.14
C GLU A 329 9.04 39.09 39.98
N GLY A 330 10.07 38.50 39.40
CA GLY A 330 11.04 37.62 40.12
C GLY A 330 10.51 36.22 40.43
N TYR A 331 9.50 35.75 39.70
CA TYR A 331 8.96 34.39 39.78
C TYR A 331 9.63 33.43 38.82
N LEU A 332 10.15 33.92 37.70
CA LEU A 332 10.93 33.10 36.75
C LEU A 332 12.29 32.76 37.35
N VAL A 333 12.63 31.49 37.37
CA VAL A 333 13.92 31.01 37.94
C VAL A 333 14.93 30.69 36.85
N GLU A 334 14.47 30.03 35.80
CA GLU A 334 15.31 29.49 34.73
C GLU A 334 14.47 29.21 33.48
N ILE A 335 15.08 29.34 32.30
CA ILE A 335 14.55 28.88 31.02
C ILE A 335 15.51 27.81 30.52
N GLU A 336 15.04 26.59 30.41
CA GLU A 336 15.80 25.44 29.94
C GLU A 336 15.38 25.09 28.49
N ASP A 337 16.34 25.05 27.59
CA ASP A 337 16.10 24.67 26.19
C ASP A 337 15.84 23.17 26.10
N ILE A 338 14.73 22.78 25.47
CA ILE A 338 14.35 21.37 25.29
C ILE A 338 13.88 21.11 23.86
N THR A 339 13.91 19.85 23.47
CA THR A 339 13.16 19.36 22.33
C THR A 339 12.08 18.41 22.83
N HIS A 340 10.83 18.65 22.46
CA HIS A 340 9.72 17.83 22.91
C HIS A 340 8.72 17.59 21.80
N ALA A 341 7.96 16.51 21.90
CA ALA A 341 6.94 16.14 20.94
C ALA A 341 5.69 17.02 21.15
N VAL A 342 5.35 17.82 20.15
CA VAL A 342 4.15 18.67 20.11
C VAL A 342 3.09 18.01 19.25
N GLY A 343 1.88 17.83 19.77
CA GLY A 343 0.75 17.34 18.99
C GLY A 343 0.32 18.38 17.97
N CYS A 344 0.28 17.99 16.70
CA CYS A 344 -0.15 18.81 15.57
C CYS A 344 -1.28 18.13 14.81
N HIS A 345 -2.16 18.91 14.21
CA HIS A 345 -3.22 18.38 13.35
C HIS A 345 -2.63 17.85 12.03
N GLU A 346 -2.87 16.60 11.68
CA GLU A 346 -2.33 15.93 10.48
C GLU A 346 -2.60 16.70 9.16
N ARG A 347 -3.69 17.49 9.08
CA ARG A 347 -4.13 18.14 7.84
C ARG A 347 -3.63 19.57 7.64
N CYS A 348 -3.66 20.39 8.68
CA CYS A 348 -3.21 21.79 8.61
C CYS A 348 -1.85 22.02 9.28
N HIS A 349 -1.32 21.01 9.99
CA HIS A 349 -0.05 21.03 10.73
C HIS A 349 0.02 22.05 11.88
N ALA A 350 -1.11 22.66 12.24
CA ALA A 350 -1.18 23.56 13.39
C ALA A 350 -1.06 22.76 14.70
N PRO A 351 -0.35 23.30 15.72
CA PRO A 351 -0.36 22.73 17.06
C PRO A 351 -1.78 22.71 17.63
N ILE A 352 -2.17 21.56 18.18
CA ILE A 352 -3.48 21.38 18.81
C ILE A 352 -3.51 21.95 20.23
N GLU A 353 -4.70 22.30 20.66
CA GLU A 353 -4.98 22.77 22.04
C GLU A 353 -5.95 21.79 22.71
N PRO A 354 -5.52 21.06 23.78
CA PRO A 354 -6.48 20.37 24.63
C PRO A 354 -7.42 21.39 25.28
N MET A 355 -8.72 21.24 25.06
CA MET A 355 -9.76 22.15 25.56
C MET A 355 -10.98 21.38 26.04
N ILE A 356 -11.63 21.88 27.09
CA ILE A 356 -12.93 21.35 27.53
C ILE A 356 -14.03 21.94 26.66
N LYS A 357 -14.79 21.03 26.02
CA LYS A 357 -15.92 21.40 25.19
C LYS A 357 -17.10 20.44 25.41
N LEU A 358 -18.31 20.99 25.26
CA LEU A 358 -19.52 20.18 25.22
C LEU A 358 -19.66 19.56 23.81
N GLN A 359 -19.52 18.24 23.73
CA GLN A 359 -19.46 17.49 22.46
C GLN A 359 -20.36 16.25 22.50
N TRP A 360 -20.59 15.63 21.34
CA TRP A 360 -21.26 14.36 21.23
C TRP A 360 -20.23 13.22 21.22
N PHE A 361 -20.50 12.17 22.01
CA PHE A 361 -19.63 11.03 22.17
C PHE A 361 -20.38 9.71 21.99
N VAL A 362 -19.64 8.69 21.52
CA VAL A 362 -20.08 7.29 21.53
C VAL A 362 -19.32 6.58 22.66
N LYS A 363 -20.06 5.88 23.55
CA LYS A 363 -19.48 4.97 24.56
C LYS A 363 -18.96 3.73 23.87
N MET A 364 -17.67 3.47 23.99
CA MET A 364 -17.00 2.42 23.23
C MET A 364 -16.87 1.09 23.98
N ASP A 365 -16.93 1.08 25.31
CA ASP A 365 -16.68 -0.13 26.14
C ASP A 365 -17.55 -1.33 25.74
N GLU A 366 -18.86 -1.10 25.56
CA GLU A 366 -19.80 -2.17 25.20
C GLU A 366 -19.69 -2.55 23.71
N LEU A 367 -19.43 -1.59 22.83
CA LEU A 367 -19.29 -1.81 21.38
C LEU A 367 -17.99 -2.55 21.03
N ALA A 368 -16.94 -2.41 21.84
CA ALA A 368 -15.67 -3.10 21.65
C ALA A 368 -15.74 -4.61 21.94
N LYS A 369 -16.61 -5.06 22.86
CA LYS A 369 -16.69 -6.45 23.29
C LYS A 369 -17.03 -7.42 22.15
N PRO A 370 -18.08 -7.19 21.33
CA PRO A 370 -18.37 -8.03 20.17
C PRO A 370 -17.24 -8.00 19.12
N ALA A 371 -16.60 -6.83 18.91
CA ALA A 371 -15.48 -6.68 17.99
C ALA A 371 -14.22 -7.46 18.44
N ILE A 372 -13.95 -7.53 19.73
CA ILE A 372 -12.90 -8.38 20.30
C ILE A 372 -13.24 -9.85 20.10
N LYS A 373 -14.49 -10.23 20.41
CA LYS A 373 -14.94 -11.62 20.36
C LYS A 373 -14.85 -12.21 18.96
N VAL A 374 -15.34 -11.53 17.94
CA VAL A 374 -15.34 -12.02 16.55
C VAL A 374 -13.93 -12.32 16.01
N TYR A 375 -12.90 -11.56 16.47
CA TYR A 375 -11.51 -11.84 16.17
C TYR A 375 -10.97 -13.04 16.97
N GLN A 376 -11.27 -13.12 18.26
CA GLN A 376 -10.84 -14.25 19.12
C GLN A 376 -11.43 -15.58 18.66
N ASP A 377 -12.68 -15.58 18.19
CA ASP A 377 -13.36 -16.75 17.64
C ASP A 377 -12.91 -17.11 16.20
N GLN A 378 -11.94 -16.34 15.64
CA GLN A 378 -11.39 -16.50 14.29
C GLN A 378 -12.41 -16.38 13.16
N GLU A 379 -13.52 -15.72 13.39
CA GLU A 379 -14.50 -15.39 12.37
C GLU A 379 -14.04 -14.21 11.49
N LEU A 380 -13.23 -13.31 12.07
CA LEU A 380 -12.53 -12.22 11.38
C LEU A 380 -11.04 -12.52 11.35
N LYS A 381 -10.43 -12.49 10.15
CA LYS A 381 -9.00 -12.82 9.97
C LYS A 381 -8.24 -11.65 9.38
N PHE A 382 -7.02 -11.45 9.85
CA PHE A 382 -6.08 -10.48 9.27
C PHE A 382 -5.01 -11.19 8.44
N VAL A 383 -4.76 -10.68 7.26
CA VAL A 383 -3.67 -11.13 6.38
C VAL A 383 -2.73 -9.95 6.12
N PRO A 384 -1.50 -9.96 6.64
CA PRO A 384 -0.91 -10.95 7.57
C PRO A 384 -1.49 -10.87 8.99
N GLU A 385 -1.47 -12.01 9.70
CA GLU A 385 -2.02 -12.18 11.06
C GLU A 385 -1.44 -11.19 12.09
N ARG A 386 -0.18 -10.74 11.90
CA ARG A 386 0.48 -9.77 12.81
C ARG A 386 -0.34 -8.50 13.06
N PHE A 387 -1.16 -8.06 12.11
CA PHE A 387 -2.00 -6.86 12.24
C PHE A 387 -3.21 -7.06 13.18
N GLY A 388 -3.60 -8.29 13.41
CA GLY A 388 -4.59 -8.61 14.44
C GLY A 388 -4.14 -8.21 15.86
N LYS A 389 -2.82 -8.20 16.14
CA LYS A 389 -2.29 -7.71 17.42
C LYS A 389 -2.50 -6.19 17.56
N ILE A 390 -2.34 -5.45 16.47
CA ILE A 390 -2.59 -3.99 16.45
C ILE A 390 -4.07 -3.71 16.65
N TYR A 391 -4.95 -4.44 15.95
CA TYR A 391 -6.39 -4.36 16.11
C TYR A 391 -6.80 -4.61 17.59
N MET A 392 -6.30 -5.67 18.21
CA MET A 392 -6.58 -6.00 19.62
C MET A 392 -6.02 -4.97 20.59
N HIS A 393 -4.83 -4.42 20.32
CA HIS A 393 -4.25 -3.36 21.15
C HIS A 393 -5.15 -2.13 21.22
N TRP A 394 -5.65 -1.67 20.08
CA TRP A 394 -6.55 -0.52 20.02
C TRP A 394 -7.89 -0.79 20.71
N LEU A 395 -8.49 -1.97 20.53
CA LEU A 395 -9.75 -2.31 21.18
C LEU A 395 -9.65 -2.44 22.70
N ASN A 396 -8.55 -3.00 23.21
CA ASN A 396 -8.33 -3.13 24.66
C ASN A 396 -8.04 -1.78 25.35
N ASN A 397 -7.65 -0.76 24.61
CA ASN A 397 -7.35 0.58 25.10
C ASN A 397 -8.31 1.64 24.53
N ILE A 398 -9.46 1.22 24.04
CA ILE A 398 -10.41 2.13 23.38
C ILE A 398 -11.02 3.11 24.38
N ARG A 399 -11.16 4.36 23.95
CA ARG A 399 -11.83 5.44 24.70
C ARG A 399 -13.10 5.85 23.98
N ASP A 400 -13.97 6.59 24.69
CA ASP A 400 -15.16 7.18 24.08
C ASP A 400 -14.79 8.04 22.88
N TRP A 401 -15.50 7.83 21.79
CA TRP A 401 -15.24 8.49 20.52
C TRP A 401 -16.02 9.79 20.40
N CYS A 402 -15.35 10.94 20.28
CA CYS A 402 -15.97 12.21 19.96
C CYS A 402 -16.39 12.24 18.49
N ILE A 403 -17.69 12.33 18.23
CA ILE A 403 -18.27 12.25 16.88
C ILE A 403 -18.73 13.59 16.31
N SER A 404 -18.78 14.66 17.07
CA SER A 404 -19.16 15.99 16.57
C SER A 404 -17.99 16.77 16.00
N ARG A 405 -18.23 17.50 14.92
CA ARG A 405 -17.30 18.39 14.24
C ARG A 405 -17.98 19.72 13.95
N GLN A 406 -17.30 20.81 14.20
CA GLN A 406 -17.79 22.19 13.98
C GLN A 406 -17.58 22.59 12.51
N LEU A 407 -18.14 21.79 11.60
CA LEU A 407 -18.02 21.92 10.16
C LEU A 407 -19.39 22.16 9.52
N TRP A 408 -19.38 22.69 8.31
CA TRP A 408 -20.60 22.80 7.50
C TRP A 408 -20.75 21.63 6.51
N TRP A 409 -19.64 21.04 6.06
CA TRP A 409 -19.61 19.92 5.14
C TRP A 409 -19.61 18.57 5.85
N GLY A 410 -20.70 17.83 5.77
CA GLY A 410 -20.88 16.52 6.39
C GLY A 410 -22.33 16.24 6.77
N HIS A 411 -22.58 15.10 7.41
CA HIS A 411 -23.90 14.74 7.94
C HIS A 411 -24.20 15.57 9.18
N ARG A 412 -25.20 16.45 9.10
CA ARG A 412 -25.61 17.27 10.23
C ARG A 412 -26.20 16.40 11.34
N ILE A 413 -25.83 16.66 12.59
CA ILE A 413 -26.30 15.91 13.75
C ILE A 413 -27.83 16.01 13.88
N PRO A 414 -28.57 14.89 13.98
CA PRO A 414 -30.04 14.86 14.00
C PRO A 414 -30.60 15.10 15.42
N ALA A 415 -30.09 16.11 16.11
CA ALA A 415 -30.51 16.52 17.44
C ALA A 415 -31.11 17.91 17.40
N TYR A 416 -32.25 18.10 18.08
CA TYR A 416 -33.04 19.33 18.10
C TYR A 416 -33.18 19.83 19.53
N TYR A 417 -32.73 21.04 19.80
CA TYR A 417 -32.72 21.69 21.10
C TYR A 417 -33.99 22.55 21.29
N CYS A 418 -34.76 22.26 22.32
CA CYS A 418 -35.91 23.08 22.68
C CYS A 418 -35.47 24.27 23.53
N ALA A 419 -35.66 25.49 23.04
CA ALA A 419 -35.33 26.71 23.77
C ALA A 419 -36.22 26.92 25.01
N ASP A 420 -37.44 26.33 25.04
CA ASP A 420 -38.38 26.57 26.13
C ASP A 420 -38.20 25.61 27.32
N CYS A 421 -37.75 24.38 27.11
CA CYS A 421 -37.59 23.38 28.20
C CYS A 421 -36.21 22.74 28.28
N GLY A 422 -35.29 23.10 27.40
CA GLY A 422 -33.92 22.50 27.36
C GLY A 422 -33.86 21.04 26.96
N HIS A 423 -34.96 20.41 26.55
CA HIS A 423 -34.97 19.00 26.11
C HIS A 423 -34.31 18.85 24.75
N ILE A 424 -33.60 17.75 24.55
CA ILE A 424 -32.99 17.36 23.29
C ILE A 424 -33.86 16.25 22.67
N THR A 425 -34.43 16.54 21.50
CA THR A 425 -35.18 15.56 20.70
C THR A 425 -34.21 15.04 19.60
N VAL A 426 -34.02 13.73 19.49
CA VAL A 426 -33.24 13.11 18.43
C VAL A 426 -34.21 12.46 17.44
N ALA A 427 -34.16 12.84 16.18
CA ALA A 427 -35.05 12.34 15.15
C ALA A 427 -34.38 12.40 13.76
N LYS A 428 -34.71 11.44 12.87
CA LYS A 428 -34.16 11.39 11.50
C LYS A 428 -34.56 12.62 10.67
N GLU A 429 -35.77 13.12 10.88
CA GLU A 429 -36.32 14.30 10.23
C GLU A 429 -36.66 15.36 11.28
N ASN A 430 -36.81 16.59 10.83
CA ASN A 430 -37.21 17.68 11.70
C ASN A 430 -38.60 17.37 12.36
N PRO A 431 -38.66 17.18 13.69
CA PRO A 431 -39.89 16.78 14.37
C PRO A 431 -40.95 17.90 14.42
N GLY A 432 -40.56 19.12 14.01
CA GLY A 432 -41.44 20.33 14.06
C GLY A 432 -41.82 20.79 15.45
N LYS A 433 -41.75 19.94 16.48
CA LYS A 433 -42.07 20.24 17.87
C LYS A 433 -41.20 19.45 18.84
N CYS A 434 -40.95 20.04 19.99
CA CYS A 434 -40.28 19.35 21.10
C CYS A 434 -41.11 18.16 21.58
N GLU A 435 -40.50 17.02 21.69
CA GLU A 435 -41.15 15.78 22.17
C GLU A 435 -41.67 15.90 23.60
N LYS A 436 -40.97 16.62 24.47
CA LYS A 436 -41.28 16.74 25.88
C LYS A 436 -42.38 17.78 26.21
N CYS A 437 -42.32 18.99 25.59
CA CYS A 437 -43.19 20.11 25.93
C CYS A 437 -44.10 20.56 24.78
N GLY A 438 -43.94 19.98 23.57
CA GLY A 438 -44.75 20.35 22.39
C GLY A 438 -44.43 21.69 21.76
N SER A 439 -43.43 22.44 22.26
CA SER A 439 -43.01 23.71 21.70
C SER A 439 -42.46 23.56 20.28
N ALA A 440 -42.79 24.50 19.40
CA ALA A 440 -42.22 24.64 18.08
C ALA A 440 -40.85 25.38 18.07
N ASN A 441 -40.43 25.92 19.23
CA ASN A 441 -39.17 26.65 19.35
C ASN A 441 -37.97 25.65 19.49
N ILE A 442 -37.69 24.94 18.42
CA ILE A 442 -36.60 23.95 18.35
C ILE A 442 -35.58 24.35 17.29
N THR A 443 -34.32 24.14 17.59
CA THR A 443 -33.21 24.39 16.67
C THR A 443 -32.37 23.11 16.52
N GLN A 444 -32.06 22.73 15.27
CA GLN A 444 -31.18 21.61 15.00
C GLN A 444 -29.73 21.95 15.36
N ASP A 445 -28.99 20.99 15.87
CA ASP A 445 -27.57 21.10 16.12
C ASP A 445 -26.83 21.60 14.86
N GLU A 446 -25.86 22.47 15.03
CA GLU A 446 -25.11 23.06 13.91
C GLU A 446 -23.92 22.19 13.49
N ASP A 447 -23.46 21.34 14.38
CA ASP A 447 -22.32 20.44 14.14
C ASP A 447 -22.67 19.34 13.14
N THR A 448 -21.63 18.82 12.50
CA THR A 448 -21.70 17.63 11.65
C THR A 448 -21.03 16.43 12.32
N LEU A 449 -21.31 15.24 11.84
CA LEU A 449 -20.67 14.02 12.29
C LEU A 449 -19.26 13.88 11.69
N ASP A 450 -18.38 13.25 12.44
CA ASP A 450 -17.08 12.79 11.98
C ASP A 450 -17.24 11.94 10.71
N THR A 451 -16.38 12.15 9.70
CA THR A 451 -16.40 11.37 8.44
C THR A 451 -16.34 9.87 8.67
N TRP A 452 -15.63 9.45 9.72
CA TRP A 452 -15.53 8.05 10.08
C TRP A 452 -16.84 7.43 10.60
N PHE A 453 -17.82 8.23 10.98
CA PHE A 453 -19.14 7.75 11.38
C PHE A 453 -19.89 7.13 10.20
N SER A 454 -19.93 7.82 9.06
CA SER A 454 -20.53 7.29 7.83
C SER A 454 -19.68 6.20 7.20
N SER A 455 -18.34 6.36 7.18
CA SER A 455 -17.41 5.39 6.62
C SER A 455 -17.44 4.04 7.38
N ALA A 456 -17.78 4.04 8.66
CA ALA A 456 -17.97 2.83 9.48
C ALA A 456 -19.14 1.97 9.04
N LEU A 457 -20.12 2.53 8.32
CA LEU A 457 -21.31 1.83 7.84
C LEU A 457 -21.15 1.26 6.43
N TRP A 458 -20.03 1.57 5.78
CA TRP A 458 -19.77 1.35 4.37
C TRP A 458 -20.05 -0.09 3.88
N PRO A 459 -19.66 -1.18 4.59
CA PRO A 459 -19.91 -2.55 4.15
C PRO A 459 -21.38 -2.92 4.00
N PHE A 460 -22.30 -2.24 4.68
CA PHE A 460 -23.71 -2.56 4.66
C PHE A 460 -24.60 -1.41 4.17
N SER A 461 -24.25 -0.16 4.39
CA SER A 461 -24.98 0.98 3.84
C SER A 461 -24.94 0.99 2.30
N THR A 462 -23.81 0.59 1.70
CA THR A 462 -23.66 0.46 0.25
C THR A 462 -24.53 -0.63 -0.36
N LEU A 463 -24.88 -1.63 0.44
CA LEU A 463 -25.76 -2.75 0.03
C LEU A 463 -27.24 -2.51 0.38
N GLY A 464 -27.57 -1.30 0.87
CA GLY A 464 -28.95 -0.84 1.04
C GLY A 464 -29.48 -0.85 2.46
N TRP A 465 -28.67 -1.20 3.50
CA TRP A 465 -29.10 -1.05 4.89
C TRP A 465 -29.46 0.44 5.19
N PRO A 466 -30.55 0.75 5.92
CA PRO A 466 -31.29 -0.10 6.86
C PRO A 466 -32.42 -0.97 6.25
N HIS A 467 -32.57 -0.97 4.93
CA HIS A 467 -33.56 -1.82 4.26
C HIS A 467 -33.03 -3.24 4.06
N GLU A 468 -33.93 -4.22 4.10
CA GLU A 468 -33.60 -5.62 3.82
C GLU A 468 -33.56 -5.90 2.31
N THR A 469 -32.51 -5.42 1.63
CA THR A 469 -32.34 -5.64 0.19
C THR A 469 -31.84 -7.05 -0.14
N GLU A 470 -32.05 -7.51 -1.37
CA GLU A 470 -31.51 -8.79 -1.84
C GLU A 470 -29.98 -8.77 -1.90
N GLU A 471 -29.38 -7.62 -2.23
CA GLU A 471 -27.94 -7.39 -2.19
C GLU A 471 -27.36 -7.56 -0.80
N LEU A 472 -27.97 -6.95 0.21
CA LEU A 472 -27.52 -7.09 1.61
C LEU A 472 -27.60 -8.56 2.05
N LYS A 473 -28.70 -9.27 1.74
CA LYS A 473 -28.88 -10.67 2.12
C LYS A 473 -27.89 -11.62 1.42
N HIS A 474 -27.45 -11.29 0.22
CA HIS A 474 -26.58 -12.15 -0.58
C HIS A 474 -25.09 -11.86 -0.42
N PHE A 475 -24.71 -10.56 -0.32
CA PHE A 475 -23.32 -10.12 -0.35
C PHE A 475 -22.74 -9.72 1.02
N TYR A 476 -23.56 -9.63 2.05
CA TYR A 476 -23.08 -9.37 3.43
C TYR A 476 -23.07 -10.68 4.26
N PRO A 477 -22.01 -10.94 5.04
CA PRO A 477 -20.76 -10.18 5.16
C PRO A 477 -19.96 -10.16 3.84
N THR A 478 -19.26 -9.04 3.59
CA THR A 478 -18.41 -8.97 2.39
C THR A 478 -17.22 -9.93 2.51
N SER A 479 -16.63 -10.33 1.40
CA SER A 479 -15.65 -11.42 1.39
C SER A 479 -14.29 -10.97 1.96
N VAL A 480 -13.79 -9.85 1.50
CA VAL A 480 -12.49 -9.31 1.93
C VAL A 480 -12.50 -7.79 1.92
N LEU A 481 -11.95 -7.20 2.97
CA LEU A 481 -11.61 -5.79 3.02
C LEU A 481 -10.13 -5.64 2.66
N VAL A 482 -9.80 -4.80 1.67
CA VAL A 482 -8.41 -4.45 1.33
C VAL A 482 -8.13 -3.04 1.82
N THR A 483 -7.05 -2.86 2.58
CA THR A 483 -6.71 -1.53 3.13
C THR A 483 -5.25 -1.45 3.59
N GLY A 484 -4.75 -0.21 3.76
CA GLY A 484 -3.46 0.04 4.39
C GLY A 484 -3.48 -0.19 5.91
N TYR A 485 -2.33 -0.50 6.50
CA TYR A 485 -2.20 -0.73 7.93
C TYR A 485 -2.43 0.54 8.78
N ASP A 486 -2.27 1.71 8.19
CA ASP A 486 -2.37 3.02 8.83
C ASP A 486 -3.79 3.40 9.26
N ILE A 487 -4.82 2.74 8.71
CA ILE A 487 -6.23 3.01 9.03
C ILE A 487 -6.96 1.86 9.72
N ILE A 488 -6.25 0.92 10.34
CA ILE A 488 -6.87 -0.17 11.12
C ILE A 488 -7.74 0.42 12.24
N PHE A 489 -7.22 1.40 12.98
CA PHE A 489 -7.97 2.06 14.05
C PHE A 489 -9.12 2.91 13.51
N PHE A 490 -8.84 3.74 12.50
CA PHE A 490 -9.81 4.69 11.99
C PHE A 490 -11.01 4.03 11.30
N TRP A 491 -10.76 2.97 10.54
CA TRP A 491 -11.76 2.41 9.65
C TRP A 491 -12.13 0.96 9.97
N VAL A 492 -11.15 0.07 10.06
CA VAL A 492 -11.43 -1.37 10.26
C VAL A 492 -12.18 -1.62 11.56
N ILE A 493 -11.67 -1.10 12.70
CA ILE A 493 -12.30 -1.27 14.02
C ILE A 493 -13.71 -0.69 14.00
N ARG A 494 -13.89 0.50 13.41
CA ARG A 494 -15.17 1.19 13.36
C ARG A 494 -16.19 0.43 12.52
N MET A 495 -15.80 -0.15 11.39
CA MET A 495 -16.69 -1.00 10.60
C MET A 495 -17.09 -2.28 11.36
N VAL A 496 -16.14 -2.89 12.07
CA VAL A 496 -16.42 -4.14 12.80
C VAL A 496 -17.43 -3.91 13.92
N PHE A 497 -17.21 -2.94 14.81
CA PHE A 497 -18.17 -2.69 15.88
C PHE A 497 -19.51 -2.19 15.34
N SER A 498 -19.55 -1.41 14.26
CA SER A 498 -20.79 -0.94 13.65
C SER A 498 -21.58 -2.12 13.02
N GLY A 499 -20.92 -3.02 12.31
CA GLY A 499 -21.53 -4.23 11.75
C GLY A 499 -22.10 -5.12 12.85
N MET A 500 -21.31 -5.40 13.89
CA MET A 500 -21.75 -6.19 15.05
C MET A 500 -22.94 -5.56 15.77
N GLU A 501 -22.98 -4.23 15.91
CA GLU A 501 -24.04 -3.52 16.62
C GLU A 501 -25.32 -3.36 15.78
N GLN A 502 -25.20 -3.05 14.49
CA GLN A 502 -26.36 -2.72 13.64
C GLN A 502 -26.96 -3.93 12.94
N ILE A 503 -26.14 -4.92 12.56
CA ILE A 503 -26.54 -6.12 11.83
C ILE A 503 -26.51 -7.37 12.74
N GLY A 504 -25.59 -7.41 13.72
CA GLY A 504 -25.35 -8.58 14.57
C GLY A 504 -24.34 -9.56 13.98
N GLU A 505 -23.67 -9.21 12.90
CA GLU A 505 -22.70 -10.03 12.20
C GLU A 505 -21.50 -9.19 11.76
N ARG A 506 -20.29 -9.81 11.64
CA ARG A 506 -19.07 -9.17 11.15
C ARG A 506 -19.26 -8.57 9.75
N PRO A 507 -18.64 -7.43 9.43
CA PRO A 507 -18.84 -6.78 8.14
C PRO A 507 -18.09 -7.43 6.98
N PHE A 508 -17.04 -8.21 7.24
CA PHE A 508 -16.22 -8.93 6.27
C PHE A 508 -15.54 -10.13 6.92
N ASN A 509 -15.13 -11.10 6.09
CA ASN A 509 -14.46 -12.32 6.56
C ASN A 509 -12.97 -12.10 6.79
N ASP A 510 -12.29 -11.51 5.80
CA ASP A 510 -10.85 -11.30 5.81
C ASP A 510 -10.51 -9.81 5.70
N VAL A 511 -9.41 -9.41 6.34
CA VAL A 511 -8.81 -8.07 6.22
C VAL A 511 -7.43 -8.24 5.60
N LEU A 512 -7.32 -7.94 4.32
CA LEU A 512 -6.06 -7.97 3.59
C LEU A 512 -5.36 -6.62 3.73
N ILE A 513 -4.26 -6.62 4.46
CA ILE A 513 -3.48 -5.42 4.72
C ILE A 513 -2.35 -5.29 3.72
N HIS A 514 -2.25 -4.13 3.08
CA HIS A 514 -1.09 -3.75 2.28
C HIS A 514 -0.22 -2.71 2.99
N GLY A 515 1.06 -2.63 2.57
CA GLY A 515 1.98 -1.59 3.04
C GLY A 515 1.84 -0.29 2.24
N LEU A 516 2.67 0.68 2.57
CA LEU A 516 2.72 1.96 1.88
C LEU A 516 3.72 1.91 0.72
N ILE A 517 3.46 2.72 -0.31
CA ILE A 517 4.42 2.95 -1.39
C ILE A 517 5.30 4.15 -0.99
N ARG A 518 6.60 3.97 -1.12
CA ARG A 518 7.64 4.95 -0.80
C ARG A 518 8.47 5.27 -2.04
N ASP A 519 9.15 6.40 -2.03
CA ASP A 519 10.12 6.72 -3.08
C ASP A 519 11.36 5.78 -3.03
N ASP A 520 12.29 5.95 -3.94
CA ASP A 520 13.53 5.17 -4.04
C ASP A 520 14.43 5.29 -2.80
N GLN A 521 14.30 6.40 -2.05
CA GLN A 521 15.02 6.65 -0.79
C GLN A 521 14.27 6.09 0.44
N GLY A 522 13.07 5.55 0.26
CA GLY A 522 12.25 5.01 1.34
C GLY A 522 11.40 6.06 2.07
N ARG A 523 11.28 7.28 1.56
CA ARG A 523 10.44 8.34 2.14
C ARG A 523 9.00 8.18 1.68
N LYS A 524 8.04 8.53 2.53
CA LYS A 524 6.61 8.59 2.18
C LYS A 524 6.41 9.63 1.07
N PHE A 525 5.57 9.33 0.09
CA PHE A 525 5.17 10.32 -0.90
C PHE A 525 4.39 11.45 -0.24
N SER A 526 4.82 12.68 -0.45
CA SER A 526 4.11 13.85 0.04
C SER A 526 4.20 15.03 -0.94
N LYS A 527 3.18 15.89 -0.94
CA LYS A 527 3.16 17.11 -1.77
C LYS A 527 4.26 18.10 -1.34
N SER A 528 4.56 18.15 -0.03
CA SER A 528 5.59 19.03 0.54
C SER A 528 7.01 18.65 0.11
N LEU A 529 7.27 17.35 -0.10
CA LEU A 529 8.57 16.86 -0.58
C LEU A 529 8.70 16.91 -2.11
N GLY A 530 7.60 17.15 -2.85
CA GLY A 530 7.61 17.17 -4.31
C GLY A 530 7.98 15.83 -4.96
N ASN A 531 7.92 14.73 -4.20
CA ASN A 531 8.27 13.39 -4.66
C ASN A 531 7.07 12.56 -5.13
N GLY A 532 5.86 13.16 -5.17
CA GLY A 532 4.64 12.49 -5.60
C GLY A 532 4.69 12.08 -7.06
N ILE A 533 4.27 10.85 -7.36
CA ILE A 533 4.14 10.34 -8.74
C ILE A 533 2.65 10.20 -9.04
N ASP A 534 2.19 10.81 -10.13
CA ASP A 534 0.81 10.69 -10.61
C ASP A 534 0.65 9.35 -11.37
N PRO A 535 -0.25 8.45 -10.93
CA PRO A 535 -0.54 7.22 -11.65
C PRO A 535 -0.96 7.44 -13.12
N LEU A 536 -1.69 8.53 -13.42
CA LEU A 536 -2.11 8.84 -14.79
C LEU A 536 -0.93 9.19 -15.71
N GLU A 537 0.08 9.90 -15.19
CA GLU A 537 1.29 10.18 -15.94
C GLU A 537 2.04 8.89 -16.27
N VAL A 538 2.12 7.97 -15.31
CA VAL A 538 2.71 6.65 -15.55
C VAL A 538 1.93 5.86 -16.59
N ILE A 539 0.60 5.82 -16.47
CA ILE A 539 -0.27 5.13 -17.44
C ILE A 539 -0.13 5.73 -18.84
N ALA A 540 -0.07 7.05 -18.97
CA ALA A 540 0.10 7.71 -20.25
C ALA A 540 1.42 7.34 -20.95
N ASN A 541 2.50 7.09 -20.19
CA ASN A 541 3.83 6.80 -20.73
C ASN A 541 4.12 5.31 -20.89
N TYR A 542 3.52 4.45 -20.08
CA TYR A 542 3.84 3.03 -19.99
C TYR A 542 2.65 2.11 -20.26
N GLY A 543 1.42 2.59 -20.06
CA GLY A 543 0.20 1.79 -20.01
C GLY A 543 -0.19 1.35 -18.60
N ALA A 544 -1.43 0.95 -18.41
CA ALA A 544 -1.96 0.49 -17.12
C ALA A 544 -1.39 -0.88 -16.71
N ASP A 545 -1.26 -1.83 -17.63
CA ASP A 545 -0.78 -3.18 -17.34
C ASP A 545 0.64 -3.23 -16.75
N PRO A 546 1.65 -2.50 -17.29
CA PRO A 546 2.97 -2.42 -16.66
C PRO A 546 2.94 -1.85 -15.24
N LEU A 547 2.14 -0.81 -15.00
CA LEU A 547 1.97 -0.23 -13.68
C LEU A 547 1.37 -1.24 -12.68
N ARG A 548 0.27 -1.90 -13.06
CA ARG A 548 -0.40 -2.90 -12.23
C ARG A 548 0.54 -4.04 -11.87
N LEU A 549 1.27 -4.59 -12.83
CA LEU A 549 2.22 -5.67 -12.60
C LEU A 549 3.36 -5.24 -11.67
N MET A 550 3.92 -4.04 -11.88
CA MET A 550 4.98 -3.49 -11.03
C MET A 550 4.53 -3.30 -9.58
N LEU A 551 3.29 -2.82 -9.36
CA LEU A 551 2.73 -2.61 -8.02
C LEU A 551 2.53 -3.90 -7.23
N ILE A 552 2.35 -5.03 -7.91
CA ILE A 552 2.05 -6.31 -7.26
C ILE A 552 3.30 -7.18 -7.10
N THR A 553 4.17 -7.24 -8.12
CA THR A 553 5.34 -8.14 -8.11
C THR A 553 6.38 -7.72 -7.06
N GLY A 554 6.99 -8.72 -6.39
CA GLY A 554 8.05 -8.51 -5.40
C GLY A 554 7.59 -7.83 -4.10
N ASN A 555 6.27 -7.79 -3.85
CA ASN A 555 5.69 -7.28 -2.62
C ASN A 555 4.96 -8.41 -1.87
N ALA A 556 5.17 -8.48 -0.55
CA ALA A 556 4.43 -9.37 0.33
C ALA A 556 3.36 -8.58 1.09
N PRO A 557 2.20 -9.19 1.44
CA PRO A 557 1.16 -8.52 2.19
C PRO A 557 1.68 -7.81 3.45
N GLY A 558 1.24 -6.58 3.65
CA GLY A 558 1.57 -5.74 4.81
C GLY A 558 2.97 -5.14 4.83
N ASN A 559 3.77 -5.31 3.80
CA ASN A 559 5.10 -4.71 3.70
C ASN A 559 5.08 -3.46 2.82
N ASP A 560 5.86 -2.44 3.21
CA ASP A 560 6.08 -1.27 2.38
C ASP A 560 6.89 -1.64 1.14
N MET A 561 6.61 -0.97 0.02
CA MET A 561 7.38 -1.14 -1.21
C MET A 561 7.99 0.19 -1.66
N ARG A 562 9.13 0.09 -2.35
CA ARG A 562 9.75 1.25 -3.00
C ARG A 562 9.41 1.27 -4.48
N PHE A 563 9.12 2.45 -4.99
CA PHE A 563 8.90 2.68 -6.41
C PHE A 563 10.24 2.87 -7.13
N TYR A 564 10.48 2.07 -8.18
CA TYR A 564 11.65 2.18 -9.06
C TYR A 564 11.23 2.18 -10.53
N TRP A 565 11.69 3.15 -11.30
CA TRP A 565 11.39 3.27 -12.73
C TRP A 565 11.92 2.07 -13.53
N GLU A 566 13.07 1.50 -13.16
CA GLU A 566 13.64 0.31 -13.82
C GLU A 566 12.72 -0.91 -13.72
N ARG A 567 11.99 -1.07 -12.62
CA ARG A 567 11.01 -2.15 -12.48
C ARG A 567 9.84 -1.96 -13.44
N LEU A 568 9.42 -0.73 -13.65
CA LEU A 568 8.36 -0.40 -14.61
C LEU A 568 8.80 -0.66 -16.05
N ASP A 569 10.07 -0.32 -16.41
CA ASP A 569 10.66 -0.66 -17.70
C ASP A 569 10.68 -2.18 -17.94
N ASN A 570 11.02 -2.98 -16.92
CA ASN A 570 10.99 -4.43 -17.00
C ASN A 570 9.57 -4.97 -17.25
N CYS A 571 8.56 -4.42 -16.60
CA CYS A 571 7.16 -4.78 -16.84
C CYS A 571 6.70 -4.42 -18.26
N ARG A 572 7.10 -3.26 -18.78
CA ARG A 572 6.84 -2.88 -20.18
C ARG A 572 7.53 -3.84 -21.17
N ASN A 573 8.77 -4.23 -20.89
CA ASN A 573 9.50 -5.20 -21.72
C ASN A 573 8.82 -6.57 -21.71
N PHE A 574 8.22 -6.96 -20.57
CA PHE A 574 7.40 -8.17 -20.50
C PHE A 574 6.15 -8.10 -21.39
N CYS A 575 5.45 -6.97 -21.40
CA CYS A 575 4.34 -6.76 -22.35
C CYS A 575 4.81 -6.96 -23.79
N ASN A 576 5.94 -6.36 -24.17
CA ASN A 576 6.48 -6.50 -25.52
C ASN A 576 6.87 -7.94 -25.86
N LYS A 577 7.43 -8.67 -24.89
CA LYS A 577 7.80 -10.08 -25.08
C LYS A 577 6.56 -10.96 -25.28
N MET A 578 5.54 -10.77 -24.45
CA MET A 578 4.28 -11.50 -24.56
C MET A 578 3.57 -11.20 -25.88
N TRP A 579 3.54 -9.94 -26.30
CA TRP A 579 2.99 -9.52 -27.58
C TRP A 579 3.70 -10.18 -28.78
N ASN A 580 5.04 -10.14 -28.80
CA ASN A 580 5.84 -10.74 -29.86
C ASN A 580 5.71 -12.25 -29.94
N ALA A 581 5.68 -12.93 -28.77
CA ALA A 581 5.46 -14.36 -28.68
C ALA A 581 4.07 -14.75 -29.24
N SER A 582 3.03 -14.04 -28.85
CA SER A 582 1.67 -14.27 -29.33
C SER A 582 1.56 -14.02 -30.85
N ARG A 583 2.19 -12.95 -31.34
CA ARG A 583 2.24 -12.63 -32.77
C ARG A 583 2.96 -13.73 -33.55
N PHE A 584 4.09 -14.27 -33.02
CA PHE A 584 4.78 -15.40 -33.61
C PHE A 584 3.87 -16.63 -33.71
N VAL A 585 3.14 -16.98 -32.64
CA VAL A 585 2.20 -18.10 -32.64
C VAL A 585 1.13 -17.89 -33.70
N MET A 586 0.48 -16.74 -33.73
CA MET A 586 -0.60 -16.43 -34.68
C MET A 586 -0.14 -16.45 -36.15
N MET A 587 1.09 -16.00 -36.44
CA MET A 587 1.67 -16.05 -37.81
C MET A 587 1.92 -17.47 -38.32
N ASN A 588 2.05 -18.44 -37.42
CA ASN A 588 2.26 -19.85 -37.75
C ASN A 588 0.96 -20.66 -37.75
N MET A 589 -0.15 -20.11 -37.24
CA MET A 589 -1.46 -20.77 -37.22
C MET A 589 -2.06 -20.74 -38.65
N GLU A 590 -2.74 -21.81 -39.01
CA GLU A 590 -3.46 -21.94 -40.25
C GLU A 590 -4.96 -21.99 -39.97
N ASP A 591 -5.78 -21.38 -40.88
CA ASP A 591 -7.24 -21.50 -40.80
C ASP A 591 -7.65 -22.92 -41.16
N GLY A 592 -8.30 -23.65 -40.24
CA GLY A 592 -8.74 -25.02 -40.42
C GLY A 592 -9.35 -25.63 -39.16
N GLU A 593 -10.00 -26.79 -39.33
CA GLU A 593 -10.53 -27.57 -38.20
C GLU A 593 -9.38 -28.09 -37.30
N GLU A 594 -9.62 -28.13 -36.00
CA GLU A 594 -8.67 -28.76 -35.07
C GLU A 594 -8.47 -30.23 -35.45
N PRO A 595 -7.20 -30.72 -35.40
CA PRO A 595 -6.91 -32.09 -35.79
C PRO A 595 -7.58 -33.08 -34.84
N LYS A 596 -8.26 -34.09 -35.40
CA LYS A 596 -8.95 -35.13 -34.60
C LYS A 596 -8.00 -36.02 -33.81
N PHE A 597 -6.73 -36.02 -34.13
CA PHE A 597 -5.70 -36.82 -33.49
C PHE A 597 -4.40 -35.99 -33.36
N LEU A 598 -3.85 -35.89 -32.16
CA LEU A 598 -2.63 -35.18 -31.90
C LEU A 598 -1.50 -36.13 -31.44
N MET A 599 -0.39 -36.10 -32.17
CA MET A 599 0.84 -36.82 -31.77
C MET A 599 1.72 -35.90 -30.90
N LEU A 600 1.41 -35.82 -29.60
CA LEU A 600 2.15 -34.99 -28.65
C LEU A 600 3.57 -35.59 -28.44
N THR A 601 4.60 -34.75 -28.61
CA THR A 601 5.98 -35.07 -28.28
C THR A 601 6.27 -34.82 -26.78
N SER A 602 7.44 -35.25 -26.28
CA SER A 602 7.87 -35.00 -24.90
C SER A 602 7.86 -33.49 -24.56
N ALA A 603 8.26 -32.62 -25.49
CA ALA A 603 8.25 -31.19 -25.28
C ALA A 603 6.81 -30.62 -25.14
N ASP A 604 5.86 -31.16 -25.94
CA ASP A 604 4.44 -30.73 -25.85
C ASP A 604 3.85 -31.17 -24.50
N LYS A 605 4.07 -32.39 -24.08
CA LYS A 605 3.63 -32.93 -22.80
C LYS A 605 4.24 -32.17 -21.62
N TRP A 606 5.53 -31.86 -21.70
CA TRP A 606 6.25 -31.09 -20.70
C TRP A 606 5.58 -29.71 -20.47
N ILE A 607 5.37 -28.93 -21.52
CA ILE A 607 4.83 -27.57 -21.35
C ILE A 607 3.35 -27.58 -20.91
N LEU A 608 2.57 -28.59 -21.38
CA LEU A 608 1.21 -28.82 -20.91
C LEU A 608 1.17 -29.15 -19.41
N SER A 609 2.10 -30.00 -18.94
CA SER A 609 2.21 -30.35 -17.53
C SER A 609 2.66 -29.15 -16.68
N LYS A 610 3.58 -28.33 -17.20
CA LYS A 610 4.03 -27.10 -16.51
C LYS A 610 2.90 -26.07 -16.35
N VAL A 611 2.13 -25.77 -17.41
CA VAL A 611 1.00 -24.82 -17.31
C VAL A 611 -0.12 -25.37 -16.41
N ASN A 612 -0.32 -26.69 -16.41
CA ASN A 612 -1.29 -27.37 -15.54
C ASN A 612 -0.92 -27.25 -14.05
N THR A 613 0.35 -27.49 -13.73
CA THR A 613 0.88 -27.28 -12.37
C THR A 613 0.82 -25.81 -11.97
N LEU A 614 1.16 -24.88 -12.88
CA LEU A 614 1.05 -23.44 -12.68
C LEU A 614 -0.37 -23.01 -12.31
N ALA A 615 -1.39 -23.54 -13.00
CA ALA A 615 -2.79 -23.21 -12.70
C ALA A 615 -3.15 -23.54 -11.24
N LYS A 616 -2.71 -24.70 -10.75
CA LYS A 616 -2.89 -25.11 -9.34
C LYS A 616 -2.14 -24.17 -8.38
N GLU A 617 -0.88 -23.90 -8.65
CA GLU A 617 -0.03 -23.10 -7.77
C GLU A 617 -0.48 -21.62 -7.70
N VAL A 618 -0.95 -21.06 -8.81
CA VAL A 618 -1.53 -19.70 -8.86
C VAL A 618 -2.82 -19.65 -8.06
N GLN A 619 -3.70 -20.64 -8.23
CA GLN A 619 -4.93 -20.78 -7.44
C GLN A 619 -4.64 -20.83 -5.93
N GLU A 620 -3.64 -21.62 -5.50
CA GLU A 620 -3.23 -21.74 -4.10
C GLU A 620 -2.66 -20.41 -3.56
N SER A 621 -1.86 -19.70 -4.36
CA SER A 621 -1.29 -18.39 -3.98
C SER A 621 -2.37 -17.32 -3.84
N LEU A 622 -3.30 -17.23 -4.80
CA LEU A 622 -4.43 -16.30 -4.75
C LEU A 622 -5.36 -16.58 -3.55
N SER A 623 -5.58 -17.86 -3.23
CA SER A 623 -6.40 -18.25 -2.08
C SER A 623 -5.78 -17.87 -0.73
N LYS A 624 -4.47 -17.65 -0.69
CA LYS A 624 -3.72 -17.16 0.48
C LYS A 624 -3.45 -15.66 0.43
N TYR A 625 -3.99 -14.97 -0.57
CA TYR A 625 -3.72 -13.55 -0.84
C TYR A 625 -2.25 -13.21 -1.17
N ASP A 626 -1.44 -14.20 -1.57
CA ASP A 626 -0.07 -14.01 -2.04
C ASP A 626 -0.06 -13.55 -3.52
N LEU A 627 -0.63 -12.37 -3.78
CA LEU A 627 -0.85 -11.84 -5.14
C LEU A 627 0.47 -11.66 -5.90
N GLY A 628 1.50 -11.17 -5.21
CA GLY A 628 2.83 -10.97 -5.79
C GLY A 628 3.49 -12.27 -6.23
N LEU A 629 3.38 -13.33 -5.42
CA LEU A 629 3.88 -14.66 -5.76
C LEU A 629 3.11 -15.27 -6.92
N ALA A 630 1.78 -15.11 -6.94
CA ALA A 630 0.94 -15.58 -8.05
C ALA A 630 1.35 -14.92 -9.37
N ALA A 631 1.49 -13.59 -9.39
CA ALA A 631 1.94 -12.84 -10.57
C ALA A 631 3.32 -13.26 -11.05
N GLN A 632 4.28 -13.44 -10.13
CA GLN A 632 5.66 -13.83 -10.45
C GLN A 632 5.73 -15.22 -11.09
N LYS A 633 4.97 -16.20 -10.57
CA LYS A 633 4.91 -17.54 -11.15
C LYS A 633 4.42 -17.52 -12.60
N VAL A 634 3.38 -16.74 -12.90
CA VAL A 634 2.86 -16.61 -14.27
C VAL A 634 3.87 -15.87 -15.16
N TYR A 635 4.51 -14.83 -14.65
CA TYR A 635 5.58 -14.10 -15.33
C TYR A 635 6.72 -15.02 -15.72
N ASP A 636 7.29 -15.78 -14.76
CA ASP A 636 8.41 -16.67 -14.97
C ASP A 636 8.04 -17.78 -15.97
N PHE A 637 6.85 -18.34 -15.87
CA PHE A 637 6.37 -19.35 -16.82
C PHE A 637 6.31 -18.81 -18.26
N ILE A 638 5.70 -17.62 -18.45
CA ILE A 638 5.57 -17.01 -19.79
C ILE A 638 6.96 -16.66 -20.34
N TRP A 639 7.79 -16.03 -19.51
CA TRP A 639 9.10 -15.55 -19.95
C TRP A 639 10.06 -16.70 -20.23
N ASP A 640 10.28 -17.55 -19.25
CA ASP A 640 11.29 -18.62 -19.32
C ASP A 640 10.76 -19.85 -20.03
N GLU A 641 9.70 -20.50 -19.50
CA GLU A 641 9.30 -21.82 -19.95
C GLU A 641 8.65 -21.76 -21.35
N TYR A 642 7.73 -20.83 -21.55
CA TYR A 642 6.99 -20.72 -22.80
C TYR A 642 7.82 -20.04 -23.90
N CYS A 643 8.33 -18.82 -23.64
CA CYS A 643 9.02 -18.02 -24.68
C CYS A 643 10.45 -18.51 -24.95
N ASP A 644 11.26 -18.69 -23.90
CA ASP A 644 12.71 -18.99 -24.09
C ASP A 644 12.98 -20.46 -24.39
N TRP A 645 12.08 -21.35 -23.97
CA TRP A 645 12.26 -22.78 -24.21
C TRP A 645 11.26 -23.35 -25.20
N TYR A 646 9.98 -23.39 -24.90
CA TYR A 646 9.04 -24.14 -25.70
C TYR A 646 8.91 -23.60 -27.14
N ILE A 647 8.74 -22.31 -27.32
CA ILE A 647 8.69 -21.69 -28.66
C ILE A 647 9.95 -22.06 -29.46
N GLU A 648 11.12 -21.97 -28.86
CA GLU A 648 12.38 -22.27 -29.54
C GLU A 648 12.51 -23.77 -29.88
N MET A 649 12.03 -24.66 -28.99
CA MET A 649 12.03 -26.12 -29.22
C MET A 649 11.15 -26.54 -30.41
N VAL A 650 10.03 -25.84 -30.62
CA VAL A 650 9.06 -26.24 -31.66
C VAL A 650 9.31 -25.59 -33.03
N LYS A 651 10.15 -24.54 -33.13
CA LYS A 651 10.48 -23.88 -34.40
C LYS A 651 10.86 -24.86 -35.55
N PRO A 652 11.72 -25.87 -35.37
CA PRO A 652 12.06 -26.82 -36.42
C PRO A 652 10.83 -27.55 -36.98
N ARG A 653 9.88 -27.91 -36.12
CA ARG A 653 8.62 -28.59 -36.49
C ARG A 653 7.67 -27.63 -37.24
N LEU A 654 7.59 -26.35 -36.79
CA LEU A 654 6.73 -25.35 -37.41
C LEU A 654 7.17 -25.00 -38.83
N TYR A 655 8.49 -24.94 -39.09
CA TYR A 655 9.05 -24.60 -40.38
C TYR A 655 9.05 -25.78 -41.39
N ASN A 656 8.92 -27.02 -40.88
CA ASN A 656 8.77 -28.21 -41.71
C ASN A 656 7.30 -28.57 -41.87
N LYS A 657 6.70 -28.21 -43.02
CA LYS A 657 5.28 -28.45 -43.29
C LYS A 657 4.92 -29.96 -43.40
N GLU A 658 5.91 -30.82 -43.64
CA GLU A 658 5.73 -32.27 -43.75
C GLU A 658 5.88 -32.99 -42.40
N ASP A 659 6.23 -32.30 -41.32
CA ASP A 659 6.37 -32.87 -39.99
C ASP A 659 5.01 -33.33 -39.43
N SER A 660 4.86 -34.64 -39.21
CA SER A 660 3.62 -35.23 -38.73
C SER A 660 3.21 -34.76 -37.34
N THR A 661 4.11 -34.13 -36.56
CA THR A 661 3.87 -33.59 -35.22
C THR A 661 3.60 -32.07 -35.24
N ARG A 662 3.68 -31.44 -36.40
CA ARG A 662 3.47 -29.97 -36.53
C ARG A 662 2.11 -29.51 -36.02
N ALA A 663 1.06 -30.25 -36.31
CA ALA A 663 -0.30 -29.95 -35.87
C ALA A 663 -0.41 -29.99 -34.32
N ALA A 664 0.26 -30.95 -33.67
CA ALA A 664 0.34 -31.04 -32.22
C ALA A 664 1.11 -29.86 -31.61
N ALA A 665 2.22 -29.42 -32.26
CA ALA A 665 2.95 -28.25 -31.80
C ALA A 665 2.10 -26.94 -31.87
N LEU A 666 1.36 -26.72 -32.94
CA LEU A 666 0.48 -25.55 -33.10
C LEU A 666 -0.67 -25.55 -32.08
N TRP A 667 -1.31 -26.71 -31.91
CA TRP A 667 -2.36 -26.87 -30.90
C TRP A 667 -1.83 -26.60 -29.49
N THR A 668 -0.69 -27.16 -29.11
CA THR A 668 -0.08 -26.98 -27.79
C THR A 668 0.32 -25.51 -27.56
N LEU A 669 0.93 -24.86 -28.58
CA LEU A 669 1.23 -23.42 -28.50
C LEU A 669 -0.02 -22.59 -28.20
N LYS A 670 -1.12 -22.86 -28.91
CA LYS A 670 -2.41 -22.18 -28.71
C LYS A 670 -2.95 -22.45 -27.31
N GLN A 671 -3.06 -23.71 -26.89
CA GLN A 671 -3.66 -24.09 -25.61
C GLN A 671 -2.87 -23.54 -24.42
N VAL A 672 -1.54 -23.64 -24.46
CA VAL A 672 -0.69 -23.11 -23.39
C VAL A 672 -0.77 -21.60 -23.32
N LEU A 673 -0.76 -20.91 -24.48
CA LEU A 673 -0.90 -19.44 -24.49
C LEU A 673 -2.24 -18.99 -23.93
N ILE A 674 -3.34 -19.60 -24.33
CA ILE A 674 -4.68 -19.28 -23.82
C ILE A 674 -4.75 -19.43 -22.29
N ASN A 675 -4.22 -20.56 -21.75
CA ASN A 675 -4.22 -20.76 -20.32
C ASN A 675 -3.30 -19.75 -19.58
N ALA A 676 -2.14 -19.45 -20.15
CA ALA A 676 -1.22 -18.45 -19.58
C ALA A 676 -1.84 -17.03 -19.61
N LEU A 677 -2.53 -16.65 -20.69
CA LEU A 677 -3.26 -15.39 -20.76
C LEU A 677 -4.37 -15.31 -19.73
N LYS A 678 -5.15 -16.38 -19.54
CA LYS A 678 -6.20 -16.46 -18.51
C LYS A 678 -5.62 -16.29 -17.10
N LEU A 679 -4.51 -16.94 -16.79
CA LEU A 679 -3.83 -16.81 -15.49
C LEU A 679 -3.22 -15.41 -15.26
N MET A 680 -2.75 -14.75 -16.34
CA MET A 680 -2.17 -13.39 -16.24
C MET A 680 -3.25 -12.29 -16.25
N HIS A 681 -4.46 -12.57 -16.74
CA HIS A 681 -5.51 -11.56 -16.93
C HIS A 681 -5.85 -10.72 -15.69
N PRO A 682 -5.96 -11.27 -14.47
CA PRO A 682 -6.22 -10.45 -13.28
C PRO A 682 -5.16 -9.37 -13.03
N PHE A 683 -3.92 -9.62 -13.41
CA PHE A 683 -2.78 -8.72 -13.21
C PHE A 683 -2.62 -7.71 -14.34
N MET A 684 -2.83 -8.15 -15.59
CA MET A 684 -2.60 -7.38 -16.83
C MET A 684 -3.80 -7.50 -17.77
N PRO A 685 -4.92 -6.85 -17.43
CA PRO A 685 -6.21 -7.10 -18.10
C PRO A 685 -6.25 -6.67 -19.57
N PHE A 686 -5.56 -5.61 -19.96
CA PHE A 686 -5.71 -5.05 -21.31
C PHE A 686 -4.97 -5.87 -22.38
N ILE A 687 -3.69 -6.12 -22.18
CA ILE A 687 -2.90 -6.88 -23.16
C ILE A 687 -3.40 -8.32 -23.27
N THR A 688 -3.81 -8.92 -22.15
CA THR A 688 -4.30 -10.31 -22.16
C THR A 688 -5.66 -10.43 -22.87
N GLU A 689 -6.56 -9.48 -22.69
CA GLU A 689 -7.83 -9.42 -23.43
C GLU A 689 -7.57 -9.26 -24.92
N GLU A 690 -6.70 -8.31 -25.30
CA GLU A 690 -6.37 -8.06 -26.71
C GLU A 690 -5.81 -9.30 -27.39
N LEU A 691 -4.84 -9.95 -26.77
CA LEU A 691 -4.24 -11.18 -27.32
C LEU A 691 -5.23 -12.33 -27.38
N PHE A 692 -6.07 -12.48 -26.35
CA PHE A 692 -7.08 -13.52 -26.26
C PHE A 692 -8.12 -13.42 -27.40
N MET A 693 -8.63 -12.22 -27.67
CA MET A 693 -9.58 -11.98 -28.74
C MET A 693 -9.02 -12.21 -30.17
N HIS A 694 -7.67 -12.24 -30.30
CA HIS A 694 -7.02 -12.49 -31.57
C HIS A 694 -6.67 -13.96 -31.82
N ILE A 695 -6.40 -14.72 -30.71
CA ILE A 695 -5.94 -16.11 -30.82
C ILE A 695 -7.10 -17.11 -30.93
N GLN A 696 -8.29 -16.74 -30.54
CA GLN A 696 -9.50 -17.57 -30.59
C GLN A 696 -10.74 -16.75 -30.96
N ASP A 697 -11.79 -17.39 -31.49
CA ASP A 697 -13.04 -16.75 -31.89
C ASP A 697 -14.27 -17.36 -31.14
N GLU A 698 -14.07 -18.24 -30.18
CA GLU A 698 -15.14 -18.96 -29.49
C GLU A 698 -15.74 -18.15 -28.32
N GLU A 699 -14.92 -17.38 -27.62
CA GLU A 699 -15.30 -16.58 -26.46
C GLU A 699 -15.16 -15.08 -26.77
N GLU A 700 -16.15 -14.27 -26.41
CA GLU A 700 -16.19 -12.82 -26.72
C GLU A 700 -15.22 -12.00 -25.86
N THR A 701 -14.90 -12.48 -24.66
CA THR A 701 -14.00 -11.83 -23.71
C THR A 701 -13.34 -12.85 -22.76
N ILE A 702 -12.11 -12.56 -22.35
CA ILE A 702 -11.39 -13.37 -21.36
C ILE A 702 -12.02 -13.25 -19.95
N MET A 703 -12.68 -12.14 -19.64
CA MET A 703 -13.22 -11.84 -18.31
C MET A 703 -14.30 -12.81 -17.83
N THR A 704 -15.09 -13.34 -18.76
CA THR A 704 -16.18 -14.30 -18.48
C THR A 704 -15.77 -15.73 -18.83
N SER A 705 -14.56 -15.90 -19.34
CA SER A 705 -14.00 -17.22 -19.64
C SER A 705 -13.71 -17.98 -18.35
N GLN A 706 -13.75 -19.32 -18.45
CA GLN A 706 -13.49 -20.16 -17.29
C GLN A 706 -12.02 -20.08 -16.84
N TRP A 707 -11.81 -19.93 -15.52
CA TRP A 707 -10.50 -19.98 -14.89
C TRP A 707 -9.83 -21.33 -15.11
N PRO A 708 -8.52 -21.37 -15.48
CA PRO A 708 -7.80 -22.62 -15.67
C PRO A 708 -7.75 -23.42 -14.37
N VAL A 709 -8.13 -24.70 -14.45
CA VAL A 709 -8.08 -25.64 -13.35
C VAL A 709 -7.13 -26.78 -13.65
N TYR A 710 -6.51 -27.33 -12.61
CA TYR A 710 -5.64 -28.50 -12.72
C TYR A 710 -6.39 -29.70 -13.30
N LYS A 711 -5.79 -30.40 -14.27
CA LYS A 711 -6.31 -31.59 -14.93
C LYS A 711 -5.33 -32.74 -14.80
N GLU A 712 -5.75 -33.89 -14.25
CA GLU A 712 -4.87 -35.04 -14.05
C GLU A 712 -4.36 -35.62 -15.39
N GLU A 713 -5.13 -35.51 -16.45
CA GLU A 713 -4.76 -35.94 -17.81
C GLU A 713 -3.59 -35.16 -18.40
N TRP A 714 -3.24 -33.99 -17.85
CA TRP A 714 -2.09 -33.19 -18.25
C TRP A 714 -0.93 -33.29 -17.26
N ASN A 715 -0.91 -34.32 -16.41
CA ASN A 715 0.15 -34.57 -15.44
C ASN A 715 1.21 -35.49 -16.04
N PHE A 716 2.19 -34.94 -16.74
CA PHE A 716 3.25 -35.67 -17.45
C PHE A 716 4.60 -35.57 -16.74
N LYS A 717 4.71 -36.08 -15.52
CA LYS A 717 5.92 -35.92 -14.67
C LYS A 717 7.18 -36.56 -15.26
N GLU A 718 7.05 -37.65 -15.98
CA GLU A 718 8.19 -38.29 -16.66
C GLU A 718 8.75 -37.38 -17.75
N ASN A 719 7.88 -36.76 -18.55
CA ASN A 719 8.30 -35.82 -19.59
C ASN A 719 8.83 -34.49 -19.01
N GLU A 720 8.37 -34.07 -17.81
CA GLU A 720 8.98 -32.94 -17.11
C GLU A 720 10.45 -33.25 -16.77
N ALA A 721 10.74 -34.42 -16.16
CA ALA A 721 12.08 -34.80 -15.80
C ALA A 721 13.00 -34.96 -17.04
N GLU A 722 12.48 -35.53 -18.14
CA GLU A 722 13.17 -35.66 -19.43
C GLU A 722 13.63 -34.29 -19.97
N ILE A 723 12.68 -33.33 -20.11
CA ILE A 723 12.97 -32.02 -20.67
C ILE A 723 13.82 -31.16 -19.74
N ASP A 724 13.63 -31.28 -18.43
CA ASP A 724 14.44 -30.52 -17.45
C ASP A 724 15.91 -30.97 -17.51
N ALA A 725 16.21 -32.30 -17.70
CA ALA A 725 17.56 -32.78 -17.93
C ALA A 725 18.19 -32.22 -19.23
N ILE A 726 17.38 -32.12 -20.31
CA ILE A 726 17.83 -31.51 -21.58
C ILE A 726 18.12 -30.05 -21.42
N LYS A 727 17.26 -29.32 -20.70
CA LYS A 727 17.43 -27.88 -20.40
C LYS A 727 18.69 -27.61 -19.59
N GLU A 728 18.97 -28.46 -18.57
CA GLU A 728 20.19 -28.39 -17.78
C GLU A 728 21.43 -28.58 -18.68
N ALA A 729 21.44 -29.60 -19.51
CA ALA A 729 22.51 -29.88 -20.45
C ALA A 729 22.77 -28.72 -21.42
N VAL A 730 21.71 -28.20 -22.03
CA VAL A 730 21.79 -27.03 -22.95
C VAL A 730 22.30 -25.78 -22.24
N ARG A 731 21.82 -25.49 -21.01
CA ARG A 731 22.30 -24.38 -20.19
C ARG A 731 23.79 -24.45 -19.91
N ASN A 732 24.25 -25.66 -19.49
CA ASN A 732 25.67 -25.89 -19.19
C ASN A 732 26.55 -25.71 -20.41
N ILE A 733 26.12 -26.22 -21.59
CA ILE A 733 26.84 -26.01 -22.86
C ILE A 733 26.89 -24.50 -23.19
N ARG A 734 25.79 -23.77 -23.05
CA ARG A 734 25.74 -22.30 -23.29
C ARG A 734 26.66 -21.55 -22.34
N ASN A 735 26.72 -21.92 -21.06
CA ASN A 735 27.60 -21.30 -20.08
C ASN A 735 29.08 -21.48 -20.45
N ILE A 736 29.51 -22.74 -20.78
CA ILE A 736 30.88 -22.98 -21.23
C ILE A 736 31.20 -22.20 -22.49
N ARG A 737 30.30 -22.17 -23.46
CA ARG A 737 30.49 -21.36 -24.68
C ARG A 737 30.63 -19.86 -24.39
N ALA A 738 29.87 -19.34 -23.43
CA ALA A 738 29.95 -17.94 -22.98
C ALA A 738 31.28 -17.65 -22.25
N GLU A 739 31.70 -18.55 -21.34
CA GLU A 739 32.96 -18.44 -20.60
C GLU A 739 34.17 -18.46 -21.53
N MET A 740 34.08 -19.24 -22.59
CA MET A 740 35.12 -19.38 -23.60
C MET A 740 35.00 -18.35 -24.73
N ASN A 741 34.06 -17.40 -24.67
CA ASN A 741 33.79 -16.40 -25.70
C ASN A 741 33.57 -16.98 -27.10
N VAL A 742 32.92 -18.13 -27.20
CA VAL A 742 32.61 -18.81 -28.48
C VAL A 742 31.56 -18.04 -29.24
N ALA A 743 31.88 -17.65 -30.48
CA ALA A 743 30.93 -16.92 -31.33
C ALA A 743 29.58 -17.66 -31.45
N PRO A 744 28.43 -17.01 -31.37
CA PRO A 744 27.12 -17.67 -31.46
C PRO A 744 26.92 -18.53 -32.72
N SER A 745 27.49 -18.11 -33.84
CA SER A 745 27.42 -18.83 -35.13
C SER A 745 28.32 -20.09 -35.22
N LYS A 746 29.30 -20.25 -34.31
CA LYS A 746 30.23 -21.41 -34.30
C LYS A 746 29.51 -22.63 -33.74
N LYS A 747 29.46 -23.69 -34.51
CA LYS A 747 28.89 -24.95 -34.09
C LYS A 747 29.96 -25.86 -33.52
N VAL A 748 29.63 -26.70 -32.53
CA VAL A 748 30.57 -27.56 -31.80
C VAL A 748 29.98 -28.95 -31.69
N HIS A 749 30.83 -30.01 -31.87
CA HIS A 749 30.40 -31.36 -31.62
C HIS A 749 30.18 -31.60 -30.12
N VAL A 750 29.07 -32.21 -29.78
CA VAL A 750 28.70 -32.53 -28.40
C VAL A 750 28.64 -34.04 -28.22
N TYR A 751 29.43 -34.53 -27.28
CA TYR A 751 29.38 -35.93 -26.86
C TYR A 751 28.63 -36.02 -25.52
N VAL A 752 27.68 -36.95 -25.44
CA VAL A 752 26.96 -37.26 -24.20
C VAL A 752 27.33 -38.66 -23.78
N VAL A 753 27.97 -38.80 -22.64
CA VAL A 753 28.42 -40.06 -22.08
C VAL A 753 27.61 -40.42 -20.85
N SER A 754 26.97 -41.59 -20.88
CA SER A 754 26.20 -42.10 -19.72
C SER A 754 26.15 -43.61 -19.72
N GLU A 755 26.33 -44.23 -18.59
CA GLU A 755 26.14 -45.67 -18.40
C GLU A 755 24.65 -46.07 -18.34
N ASN A 756 23.78 -45.12 -17.98
CA ASN A 756 22.33 -45.28 -17.86
C ASN A 756 21.67 -45.33 -19.26
N GLU A 757 21.02 -46.42 -19.59
CA GLU A 757 20.34 -46.63 -20.88
C GLU A 757 19.17 -45.65 -21.08
N GLY A 758 18.37 -45.38 -20.03
CA GLY A 758 17.27 -44.45 -20.07
C GLY A 758 17.72 -43.03 -20.38
N VAL A 759 18.84 -42.59 -19.77
CA VAL A 759 19.45 -41.29 -20.03
C VAL A 759 19.96 -41.20 -21.48
N ARG A 760 20.65 -42.24 -21.97
CA ARG A 760 21.08 -42.28 -23.39
C ARG A 760 19.89 -42.22 -24.35
N TYR A 761 18.79 -42.89 -24.02
CA TYR A 761 17.57 -42.86 -24.83
C TYR A 761 17.03 -41.43 -24.93
N ILE A 762 16.93 -40.70 -23.80
CA ILE A 762 16.47 -39.29 -23.75
C ILE A 762 17.35 -38.43 -24.66
N PHE A 763 18.66 -38.46 -24.49
CA PHE A 763 19.59 -37.63 -25.26
C PHE A 763 19.63 -37.97 -26.74
N GLU A 764 19.50 -39.22 -27.10
CA GLU A 764 19.47 -39.73 -28.49
C GLU A 764 18.26 -39.15 -29.24
N HIS A 765 17.06 -39.14 -28.59
CA HIS A 765 15.83 -38.68 -29.18
C HIS A 765 15.69 -37.14 -29.12
N SER A 766 16.57 -36.45 -28.37
CA SER A 766 16.58 -35.01 -28.16
C SER A 766 17.67 -34.27 -28.92
N LYS A 767 18.39 -34.92 -29.83
CA LYS A 767 19.52 -34.34 -30.59
C LYS A 767 19.14 -33.03 -31.32
N VAL A 768 17.91 -32.92 -31.77
CA VAL A 768 17.38 -31.71 -32.44
C VAL A 768 17.48 -30.49 -31.55
N PHE A 769 17.25 -30.62 -30.24
CA PHE A 769 17.32 -29.51 -29.29
C PHE A 769 18.75 -29.03 -29.07
N PHE A 770 19.73 -29.92 -29.03
CA PHE A 770 21.14 -29.53 -28.95
C PHE A 770 21.62 -28.80 -30.21
N LYS A 771 21.17 -29.25 -31.40
CA LYS A 771 21.52 -28.59 -32.66
C LYS A 771 20.93 -27.19 -32.76
N THR A 772 19.69 -26.98 -32.30
CA THR A 772 19.00 -25.69 -32.34
C THR A 772 19.34 -24.80 -31.17
N LEU A 773 19.32 -25.30 -29.95
CA LEU A 773 19.42 -24.48 -28.73
C LEU A 773 20.86 -24.37 -28.21
N ALA A 774 21.74 -25.37 -28.43
CA ALA A 774 23.12 -25.31 -27.99
C ALA A 774 24.12 -25.09 -29.13
N HIS A 775 23.63 -24.89 -30.37
CA HIS A 775 24.46 -24.75 -31.57
C HIS A 775 25.44 -25.94 -31.79
N ALA A 776 24.98 -27.19 -31.53
CA ALA A 776 25.74 -28.34 -31.80
C ALA A 776 25.83 -28.61 -33.34
N SER A 777 27.02 -28.94 -33.84
CA SER A 777 27.22 -29.43 -35.22
C SER A 777 26.68 -30.85 -35.33
N GLU A 778 27.03 -31.68 -34.39
CA GLU A 778 26.66 -33.10 -34.24
C GLU A 778 26.49 -33.41 -32.76
N VAL A 779 25.72 -34.47 -32.46
CA VAL A 779 25.52 -34.99 -31.09
C VAL A 779 25.74 -36.49 -31.11
N THR A 780 26.76 -36.98 -30.40
CA THR A 780 27.05 -38.38 -30.23
C THR A 780 26.70 -38.80 -28.81
N VAL A 781 25.86 -39.82 -28.68
CA VAL A 781 25.48 -40.40 -27.39
C VAL A 781 26.11 -41.78 -27.26
N GLN A 782 26.87 -42.01 -26.18
CA GLN A 782 27.66 -43.24 -26.02
C GLN A 782 27.78 -43.64 -24.54
N THR A 783 28.29 -44.86 -24.31
CA THR A 783 28.39 -45.44 -22.95
C THR A 783 29.64 -45.01 -22.21
N ASP A 784 30.72 -44.75 -22.94
CA ASP A 784 32.05 -44.46 -22.39
C ASP A 784 32.74 -43.31 -23.14
N LYS A 785 33.95 -42.95 -22.76
CA LYS A 785 34.74 -41.84 -23.32
C LYS A 785 35.50 -42.22 -24.63
N ALA A 786 35.19 -43.34 -25.27
CA ALA A 786 35.87 -43.74 -26.47
C ALA A 786 35.78 -42.70 -27.59
N GLY A 787 36.92 -42.40 -28.24
CA GLY A 787 36.99 -41.41 -29.34
C GLY A 787 36.91 -39.91 -28.94
N ILE A 788 36.84 -39.59 -27.65
CA ILE A 788 36.84 -38.21 -27.12
C ILE A 788 38.30 -37.86 -26.73
N GLY A 789 38.79 -36.71 -27.22
CA GLY A 789 40.12 -36.22 -26.90
C GLY A 789 40.31 -35.91 -25.42
N GLU A 790 41.52 -36.07 -24.91
CA GLU A 790 41.83 -35.80 -23.49
C GLU A 790 41.67 -34.28 -23.13
N ASP A 791 41.80 -33.44 -24.13
CA ASP A 791 41.65 -32.00 -24.03
C ASP A 791 40.18 -31.51 -24.09
N ALA A 792 39.22 -32.44 -24.24
CA ALA A 792 37.81 -32.07 -24.32
C ALA A 792 37.31 -31.44 -23.02
N VAL A 793 36.63 -30.31 -23.15
CA VAL A 793 35.95 -29.63 -22.02
C VAL A 793 34.75 -30.48 -21.63
N SER A 794 34.58 -30.71 -20.33
CA SER A 794 33.48 -31.55 -19.84
C SER A 794 32.62 -30.81 -18.82
N VAL A 795 31.35 -31.16 -18.76
CA VAL A 795 30.40 -30.76 -17.71
C VAL A 795 29.55 -31.95 -17.29
N VAL A 796 29.39 -32.07 -15.99
CA VAL A 796 28.56 -33.12 -15.39
C VAL A 796 27.13 -32.61 -15.34
N VAL A 797 26.21 -33.40 -15.85
CA VAL A 797 24.75 -33.21 -15.69
C VAL A 797 24.20 -34.47 -15.02
N GLN A 798 22.93 -34.45 -14.62
CA GLN A 798 22.34 -35.62 -13.97
C GLN A 798 22.54 -36.90 -14.77
N ASP A 799 23.24 -37.87 -14.20
CA ASP A 799 23.54 -39.21 -14.76
C ASP A 799 24.24 -39.22 -16.14
N ALA A 800 24.86 -38.10 -16.56
CA ALA A 800 25.64 -38.02 -17.79
C ALA A 800 26.80 -37.02 -17.67
N ILE A 801 27.80 -37.17 -18.54
CA ILE A 801 28.89 -36.22 -18.73
C ILE A 801 28.88 -35.75 -20.18
N ILE A 802 28.83 -34.44 -20.35
CA ILE A 802 28.86 -33.84 -21.68
C ILE A 802 30.28 -33.38 -21.97
N TYR A 803 30.81 -33.76 -23.15
CA TYR A 803 32.13 -33.34 -23.62
C TYR A 803 32.02 -32.54 -24.91
N MET A 804 32.88 -31.53 -25.05
CA MET A 804 33.04 -30.72 -26.23
C MET A 804 34.54 -30.59 -26.56
N PRO A 805 34.99 -30.89 -27.82
CA PRO A 805 36.38 -30.71 -28.19
C PRO A 805 36.87 -29.28 -28.03
N LEU A 806 37.97 -29.09 -27.32
CA LEU A 806 38.53 -27.75 -27.05
C LEU A 806 38.87 -26.98 -28.35
N ALA A 807 39.40 -27.69 -29.32
CA ALA A 807 39.75 -27.14 -30.63
C ALA A 807 38.55 -26.58 -31.42
N GLU A 808 37.34 -27.11 -31.16
CA GLU A 808 36.11 -26.58 -31.77
C GLU A 808 35.52 -25.40 -30.95
N LEU A 809 35.80 -25.32 -29.66
CA LEU A 809 35.35 -24.21 -28.82
C LEU A 809 36.19 -22.95 -29.05
N VAL A 810 37.53 -23.09 -29.12
CA VAL A 810 38.45 -21.94 -29.22
C VAL A 810 39.07 -21.91 -30.62
N ASP A 811 39.11 -20.76 -31.22
CA ASP A 811 40.00 -20.45 -32.36
C ASP A 811 41.33 -20.00 -31.74
N PHE A 812 42.20 -20.94 -31.49
CA PHE A 812 43.48 -20.72 -30.81
C PHE A 812 44.26 -19.56 -31.42
N ALA A 813 44.25 -19.41 -32.74
CA ALA A 813 44.97 -18.31 -33.41
C ALA A 813 44.35 -16.94 -33.09
N LYS A 814 43.04 -16.83 -33.18
CA LYS A 814 42.34 -15.58 -32.88
C LYS A 814 42.34 -15.23 -31.37
N GLU A 815 42.21 -16.26 -30.52
CA GLU A 815 42.26 -16.05 -29.09
C GLU A 815 43.66 -15.63 -28.62
N ILE A 816 44.71 -16.21 -29.18
CA ILE A 816 46.07 -15.78 -28.93
C ILE A 816 46.25 -14.32 -29.41
N GLU A 817 45.77 -13.97 -30.62
CA GLU A 817 45.86 -12.61 -31.12
C GLU A 817 45.09 -11.62 -30.21
N ARG A 818 43.89 -12.01 -29.72
CA ARG A 818 43.09 -11.22 -28.80
C ARG A 818 43.83 -11.00 -27.47
N LEU A 819 44.29 -12.10 -26.87
CA LEU A 819 45.03 -12.05 -25.62
C LEU A 819 46.35 -11.28 -25.73
N GLU A 820 47.08 -11.34 -26.87
CA GLU A 820 48.26 -10.54 -27.12
C GLU A 820 47.95 -9.02 -27.23
N LYS A 821 46.79 -8.67 -27.83
CA LYS A 821 46.32 -7.26 -27.85
C LYS A 821 45.92 -6.82 -26.44
N GLU A 822 45.27 -7.68 -25.69
CA GLU A 822 44.86 -7.40 -24.31
C GLU A 822 46.06 -7.29 -23.38
N LYS A 823 47.05 -8.17 -23.49
CA LYS A 823 48.35 -8.10 -22.83
C LYS A 823 49.02 -6.73 -23.10
N THR A 824 49.14 -6.34 -24.37
CA THR A 824 49.76 -5.07 -24.77
C THR A 824 48.99 -3.86 -24.19
N LYS A 825 47.68 -3.95 -24.08
CA LYS A 825 46.87 -2.91 -23.45
C LYS A 825 47.10 -2.83 -21.94
N LEU A 826 47.09 -3.96 -21.26
CA LEU A 826 47.35 -4.05 -19.82
C LEU A 826 48.77 -3.64 -19.45
N GLU A 827 49.78 -4.03 -20.25
CA GLU A 827 51.17 -3.56 -20.08
C GLU A 827 51.28 -2.01 -20.15
N LYS A 828 50.56 -1.37 -21.09
CA LYS A 828 50.48 0.08 -21.17
C LYS A 828 49.82 0.73 -19.97
N GLU A 829 48.76 0.12 -19.46
CA GLU A 829 48.04 0.62 -18.27
C GLU A 829 48.91 0.46 -17.00
N VAL A 830 49.57 -0.69 -16.84
CA VAL A 830 50.51 -0.92 -15.73
C VAL A 830 51.67 0.12 -15.81
N ASP A 831 52.27 0.28 -16.97
CA ASP A 831 53.35 1.26 -17.17
C ASP A 831 52.90 2.72 -16.89
N ARG A 832 51.68 3.08 -17.31
CA ARG A 832 51.07 4.37 -17.03
C ARG A 832 50.90 4.61 -15.53
N VAL A 833 50.36 3.63 -14.79
CA VAL A 833 50.11 3.78 -13.35
C VAL A 833 51.44 3.78 -12.58
N VAL A 834 52.36 2.89 -12.93
CA VAL A 834 53.74 2.85 -12.33
C VAL A 834 54.47 4.17 -12.54
N LYS A 835 54.46 4.74 -13.76
CA LYS A 835 55.09 6.05 -14.05
C LYS A 835 54.42 7.17 -13.27
N LYS A 836 53.11 7.12 -13.10
CA LYS A 836 52.35 8.10 -12.30
C LYS A 836 52.71 8.02 -10.81
N LEU A 837 52.85 6.83 -10.27
CA LEU A 837 53.25 6.62 -8.87
C LEU A 837 54.75 6.89 -8.63
N ALA A 838 55.59 6.73 -9.65
CA ALA A 838 57.05 7.09 -9.60
C ALA A 838 57.31 8.60 -9.70
N ASN A 839 56.32 9.40 -10.13
CA ASN A 839 56.44 10.83 -10.23
C ASN A 839 56.39 11.50 -8.86
N GLN A 840 57.57 11.87 -8.32
CA GLN A 840 57.68 12.51 -7.01
C GLN A 840 56.83 13.78 -6.87
N GLY A 841 56.61 14.52 -7.96
CA GLY A 841 55.80 15.74 -7.99
C GLY A 841 54.29 15.43 -7.83
N PHE A 842 53.83 14.27 -8.31
CA PHE A 842 52.47 13.80 -8.12
C PHE A 842 52.26 13.26 -6.69
N VAL A 843 53.16 12.39 -6.22
CA VAL A 843 53.05 11.74 -4.89
C VAL A 843 53.14 12.79 -3.77
N ALA A 844 53.92 13.86 -3.94
CA ALA A 844 54.04 14.92 -2.94
C ALA A 844 52.81 15.87 -2.86
N LYS A 845 51.99 15.94 -3.90
CA LYS A 845 50.87 16.88 -4.00
C LYS A 845 49.46 16.22 -3.98
N ALA A 846 49.37 14.92 -4.26
CA ALA A 846 48.10 14.22 -4.32
C ALA A 846 47.61 13.83 -2.90
N PRO A 847 46.29 13.90 -2.63
CA PRO A 847 45.69 13.41 -1.40
C PRO A 847 45.95 11.90 -1.19
N ALA A 848 46.10 11.46 0.05
CA ALA A 848 46.44 10.07 0.39
C ALA A 848 45.51 9.04 -0.24
N HIS A 849 44.21 9.31 -0.27
CA HIS A 849 43.20 8.41 -0.87
C HIS A 849 43.42 8.21 -2.40
N VAL A 850 43.84 9.26 -3.11
CA VAL A 850 44.13 9.18 -4.55
C VAL A 850 45.38 8.33 -4.83
N ILE A 851 46.36 8.37 -3.92
CA ILE A 851 47.57 7.52 -4.02
C ILE A 851 47.18 6.04 -3.73
N GLU A 852 46.31 5.79 -2.76
CA GLU A 852 45.82 4.44 -2.48
C GLU A 852 44.98 3.87 -3.63
N GLU A 853 44.11 4.69 -4.23
CA GLU A 853 43.38 4.28 -5.43
C GLU A 853 44.29 3.92 -6.62
N GLU A 854 45.33 4.69 -6.86
CA GLU A 854 46.30 4.41 -7.96
C GLU A 854 47.11 3.15 -7.63
N LYS A 855 47.49 2.88 -6.37
CA LYS A 855 48.12 1.60 -5.96
C LYS A 855 47.19 0.42 -6.14
N ALA A 856 45.91 0.55 -5.75
CA ALA A 856 44.92 -0.49 -5.97
C ALA A 856 44.69 -0.81 -7.45
N LYS A 857 44.74 0.23 -8.33
CA LYS A 857 44.70 0.04 -9.79
C LYS A 857 45.96 -0.67 -10.31
N GLU A 858 47.17 -0.35 -9.79
CA GLU A 858 48.39 -1.05 -10.14
C GLU A 858 48.29 -2.55 -9.82
N GLU A 859 47.91 -2.91 -8.60
CA GLU A 859 47.71 -4.31 -8.18
C GLU A 859 46.67 -5.03 -9.05
N LYS A 860 45.55 -4.37 -9.31
CA LYS A 860 44.50 -4.90 -10.17
C LYS A 860 45.00 -5.18 -11.59
N TYR A 861 45.69 -4.21 -12.23
CA TYR A 861 46.17 -4.40 -13.58
C TYR A 861 47.30 -5.44 -13.66
N LYS A 862 48.19 -5.51 -12.67
CA LYS A 862 49.23 -6.57 -12.59
C LYS A 862 48.60 -7.96 -12.44
N ALA A 863 47.58 -8.08 -11.62
CA ALA A 863 46.85 -9.38 -11.45
C ALA A 863 46.19 -9.81 -12.77
N MET A 864 45.50 -8.85 -13.45
CA MET A 864 44.91 -9.11 -14.77
C MET A 864 45.97 -9.46 -15.84
N LEU A 865 47.11 -8.80 -15.85
CA LEU A 865 48.18 -9.10 -16.76
C LEU A 865 48.77 -10.51 -16.53
N ALA A 866 48.97 -10.90 -15.27
CA ALA A 866 49.44 -12.24 -14.92
C ALA A 866 48.45 -13.33 -15.37
N GLN A 867 47.17 -13.13 -15.21
CA GLN A 867 46.12 -14.03 -15.69
C GLN A 867 46.15 -14.18 -17.23
N VAL A 868 46.28 -13.07 -17.95
CA VAL A 868 46.40 -13.07 -19.43
C VAL A 868 47.67 -13.80 -19.89
N GLU A 869 48.78 -13.62 -19.22
CA GLU A 869 50.07 -14.27 -19.53
C GLU A 869 50.01 -15.77 -19.23
N GLU A 870 49.39 -16.18 -18.12
CA GLU A 870 49.17 -17.59 -17.79
C GLU A 870 48.30 -18.25 -18.85
N ARG A 871 47.22 -17.56 -19.28
CA ARG A 871 46.32 -18.10 -20.32
C ARG A 871 47.02 -18.20 -21.68
N LEU A 872 47.83 -17.23 -22.06
CA LEU A 872 48.64 -17.26 -23.28
C LEU A 872 49.66 -18.42 -23.23
N ALA A 873 50.31 -18.69 -22.11
CA ALA A 873 51.22 -19.78 -21.93
C ALA A 873 50.55 -21.16 -22.03
N GLN A 874 49.30 -21.29 -21.56
CA GLN A 874 48.50 -22.49 -21.72
C GLN A 874 48.08 -22.72 -23.18
N LEU A 875 47.72 -21.64 -23.93
CA LEU A 875 47.25 -21.77 -25.33
C LEU A 875 48.39 -21.92 -26.35
N LYS A 876 49.63 -21.61 -26.00
CA LYS A 876 50.83 -21.72 -26.85
C LYS A 876 51.59 -23.05 -26.62
N LYS A 877 51.17 -23.84 -25.60
CA LYS A 877 51.62 -25.22 -25.41
C LYS A 877 50.84 -26.19 -26.28
#